data_f02eff047e2826aa38e4788d467e703d
#
_entry.id   f02eff047e2826aa38e4788d467e703d
#
_cell.length_a   1.000
_cell.length_b   1.000
_cell.length_c   1.000
_cell.angle_alpha   90.00
_cell.angle_beta   90.00
_cell.angle_gamma   90.00
#
_symmetry.space_group_name_H-M   'P 1'
#
loop_
_entity.id
_entity.type
_entity.pdbx_description
1 polymer ?
#
loop_
_entity_poly.entity_id
_entity_poly.type
_entity_poly.pdbx_seq_one_letter_code
_entity_poly.pdbx_strand_id
1 'polypeptide(L)'
;MLDLYGVWRHVLLRAGIGTGKDFLAEAETYRCAGRYDRAAQALALHLTLRPGDSAAWLQLGLVQQAANASVDAEASLRKSIQIAPAVTASRIALARLLHDSGRPFCALAQYRQALLSDSNFVLDAEDVERAGPRFLDKLQNGAKYDGRIYCDISDLLAYLRENVRATGIQRVELCVIADWFRSFRHDDMIFVFCRDGQSQIYRIDDELLAALIDATSRANASVEAYRLLLTVIERESTPISLEKGDVFFILGAFWIGIDYVQTLIDLKSRGIFVGVYIYDLIPVTHSQFVPTTALQLVLGRFADILMGADFICTISDFVAREVREVLDRQFGKSIPVSSVLLAHDPPASGDGKIEPEFIDQLPPEFVLCVCTLEARKNHTLLLDVWTQLYARHGERTPVLVLVGKWGWGIEAFRQKIEEMNFLSGKIVVLGNLSDAKVDYLYRHCLFTVFPSFVEGWGLPVGESLACGKPCIASNASSLPEVGGSLVRYIDPHDCAAAAKIIEKPLMDRADLAAWTAQIVREFRPRTWNDVTDVLLDTVKSSAVAGRNSERSLDVLFAPARVYQFGSAPVQVGAGVAATLSGWEQRQNRFALRSGWHGAEDWGCWSSRPVANVEFKTELPAGTEISVLAMVRPSPPSKTGTVVLRDVAGECATTAKISAAKPAWIALKTQVGAEGKIELQIQRVDTSYRQAEPRRALFVGLSAVVYTAIEQLPALRNQIEATSLEAIG
;
A
#
# COMPACT_ATOMS: atom_id res chain seq x y z
N MET A 1 -39.33 4.88 -2.74
CA MET A 1 -39.97 4.19 -1.59
C MET A 1 -40.17 5.08 -0.36
N LEU A 2 -39.31 6.05 -0.05
CA LEU A 2 -39.43 6.91 1.15
C LEU A 2 -40.67 7.81 1.16
N ASP A 3 -41.20 8.22 0.02
CA ASP A 3 -42.35 9.13 -0.05
C ASP A 3 -43.71 8.44 0.16
N LEU A 4 -43.82 7.17 -0.14
CA LEU A 4 -45.01 6.37 0.13
C LEU A 4 -45.26 6.11 1.63
N TYR A 5 -44.18 6.04 2.44
CA TYR A 5 -44.25 5.85 3.89
C TYR A 5 -44.95 7.02 4.62
N GLY A 6 -44.71 8.26 4.19
CA GLY A 6 -45.34 9.45 4.75
C GLY A 6 -46.85 9.47 4.51
N VAL A 7 -47.31 9.07 3.33
CA VAL A 7 -48.71 9.02 2.95
C VAL A 7 -49.45 7.91 3.72
N TRP A 8 -48.87 6.70 3.81
CA TRP A 8 -49.49 5.58 4.54
C TRP A 8 -49.56 5.85 6.05
N ARG A 9 -48.58 6.49 6.66
CA ARG A 9 -48.63 6.90 8.07
C ARG A 9 -49.84 7.82 8.35
N HIS A 10 -50.11 8.78 7.47
CA HIS A 10 -51.28 9.69 7.60
C HIS A 10 -52.61 8.96 7.41
N VAL A 11 -52.67 8.00 6.53
CA VAL A 11 -53.84 7.18 6.26
C VAL A 11 -54.17 6.25 7.44
N LEU A 12 -53.16 5.58 8.01
CA LEU A 12 -53.34 4.68 9.17
C LEU A 12 -53.73 5.44 10.44
N LEU A 13 -53.17 6.63 10.69
CA LEU A 13 -53.52 7.48 11.80
C LEU A 13 -54.95 8.06 11.68
N ARG A 14 -55.39 8.39 10.45
CA ARG A 14 -56.77 8.82 10.19
C ARG A 14 -57.81 7.71 10.29
N ALA A 15 -57.41 6.48 9.98
CA ALA A 15 -58.26 5.30 10.07
C ALA A 15 -58.42 4.74 11.49
N GLY A 16 -57.82 5.36 12.50
CA GLY A 16 -57.90 4.92 13.91
C GLY A 16 -57.22 3.56 14.19
N ILE A 17 -56.39 3.07 13.26
CA ILE A 17 -55.75 1.74 13.31
C ILE A 17 -54.49 1.76 14.18
N GLY A 18 -54.23 2.81 14.91
CA GLY A 18 -52.92 3.03 15.55
C GLY A 18 -52.81 2.77 17.06
N THR A 19 -53.89 2.52 17.77
CA THR A 19 -53.80 2.56 19.26
C THR A 19 -54.20 1.23 19.94
N GLY A 20 -54.55 0.17 19.24
CA GLY A 20 -55.02 -1.09 19.86
C GLY A 20 -54.55 -2.39 19.21
N LYS A 21 -53.88 -2.34 18.06
CA LYS A 21 -53.43 -3.57 17.39
C LYS A 21 -51.97 -3.82 17.69
N ASP A 22 -51.67 -4.92 18.35
CA ASP A 22 -50.29 -5.35 18.62
C ASP A 22 -49.72 -6.05 17.38
N PHE A 23 -49.13 -5.28 16.46
CA PHE A 23 -48.51 -5.78 15.26
C PHE A 23 -47.28 -6.67 15.55
N LEU A 24 -46.65 -6.53 16.72
CA LEU A 24 -45.54 -7.38 17.13
C LEU A 24 -46.03 -8.78 17.48
N ALA A 25 -47.14 -8.87 18.26
CA ALA A 25 -47.73 -10.18 18.57
C ALA A 25 -48.27 -10.89 17.32
N GLU A 26 -48.88 -10.11 16.39
CA GLU A 26 -49.32 -10.64 15.08
C GLU A 26 -48.18 -11.15 14.24
N ALA A 27 -47.08 -10.41 14.18
CA ALA A 27 -45.86 -10.81 13.46
C ALA A 27 -45.26 -12.10 14.04
N GLU A 28 -45.17 -12.20 15.38
CA GLU A 28 -44.67 -13.40 16.04
C GLU A 28 -45.56 -14.63 15.75
N THR A 29 -46.87 -14.46 15.74
CA THR A 29 -47.82 -15.52 15.38
C THR A 29 -47.58 -16.02 13.97
N TYR A 30 -47.41 -15.11 13.00
CA TYR A 30 -47.11 -15.49 11.62
C TYR A 30 -45.74 -16.13 11.47
N ARG A 31 -44.74 -15.64 12.20
CA ARG A 31 -43.37 -16.20 12.23
C ARG A 31 -43.41 -17.68 12.70
N CYS A 32 -44.07 -17.93 13.82
CA CYS A 32 -44.23 -19.28 14.36
C CYS A 32 -45.01 -20.21 13.43
N ALA A 33 -45.89 -19.65 12.59
CA ALA A 33 -46.65 -20.40 11.58
C ALA A 33 -45.88 -20.56 10.25
N GLY A 34 -44.61 -20.11 10.14
CA GLY A 34 -43.82 -20.14 8.91
C GLY A 34 -44.32 -19.20 7.80
N ARG A 35 -45.19 -18.24 8.12
CA ARG A 35 -45.74 -17.25 7.17
C ARG A 35 -44.93 -15.99 7.16
N TYR A 36 -43.69 -16.08 6.70
CA TYR A 36 -42.69 -15.02 6.81
C TYR A 36 -43.08 -13.72 6.09
N ASP A 37 -43.72 -13.80 4.91
CA ASP A 37 -44.19 -12.60 4.19
C ASP A 37 -45.22 -11.80 5.01
N ARG A 38 -46.13 -12.47 5.71
CA ARG A 38 -47.14 -11.82 6.57
C ARG A 38 -46.53 -11.28 7.85
N ALA A 39 -45.54 -11.99 8.43
CA ALA A 39 -44.78 -11.51 9.56
C ALA A 39 -44.02 -10.22 9.20
N ALA A 40 -43.37 -10.17 8.04
CA ALA A 40 -42.67 -8.99 7.54
C ALA A 40 -43.63 -7.80 7.31
N GLN A 41 -44.84 -8.05 6.77
CA GLN A 41 -45.87 -7.01 6.60
C GLN A 41 -46.35 -6.43 7.95
N ALA A 42 -46.58 -7.28 8.95
CA ALA A 42 -46.97 -6.80 10.28
C ALA A 42 -45.88 -5.98 10.95
N LEU A 43 -44.60 -6.41 10.85
CA LEU A 43 -43.44 -5.64 11.35
C LEU A 43 -43.28 -4.31 10.61
N ALA A 44 -43.46 -4.27 9.31
CA ALA A 44 -43.39 -3.04 8.52
C ALA A 44 -44.48 -2.03 8.94
N LEU A 45 -45.71 -2.50 9.25
CA LEU A 45 -46.78 -1.67 9.80
C LEU A 45 -46.42 -1.12 11.18
N HIS A 46 -45.87 -1.95 12.09
CA HIS A 46 -45.36 -1.50 13.37
C HIS A 46 -44.28 -0.42 13.19
N LEU A 47 -43.29 -0.64 12.31
CA LEU A 47 -42.20 0.29 12.05
C LEU A 47 -42.65 1.58 11.37
N THR A 48 -43.78 1.59 10.64
CA THR A 48 -44.39 2.80 10.11
C THR A 48 -44.85 3.70 11.24
N LEU A 49 -45.36 3.12 12.34
CA LEU A 49 -45.79 3.87 13.53
C LEU A 49 -44.63 4.17 14.48
N ARG A 50 -43.64 3.27 14.57
CA ARG A 50 -42.50 3.37 15.50
C ARG A 50 -41.17 3.16 14.76
N PRO A 51 -40.76 4.10 13.93
CA PRO A 51 -39.53 3.93 13.08
C PRO A 51 -38.23 3.85 13.88
N GLY A 52 -38.21 4.25 15.17
CA GLY A 52 -37.05 4.16 16.06
C GLY A 52 -36.94 2.85 16.84
N ASP A 53 -37.83 1.86 16.60
CA ASP A 53 -37.79 0.59 17.31
C ASP A 53 -36.72 -0.35 16.67
N SER A 54 -35.50 -0.35 17.24
CA SER A 54 -34.38 -1.16 16.74
C SER A 54 -34.66 -2.67 16.86
N ALA A 55 -35.38 -3.11 17.90
CA ALA A 55 -35.72 -4.51 18.10
C ALA A 55 -36.69 -5.01 17.00
N ALA A 56 -37.66 -4.19 16.63
CA ALA A 56 -38.57 -4.50 15.53
C ALA A 56 -37.82 -4.53 14.16
N TRP A 57 -36.85 -3.65 13.95
CA TRP A 57 -35.98 -3.69 12.77
C TRP A 57 -35.13 -4.98 12.72
N LEU A 58 -34.59 -5.43 13.86
CA LEU A 58 -33.89 -6.73 13.96
C LEU A 58 -34.83 -7.88 13.59
N GLN A 59 -36.03 -7.93 14.18
CA GLN A 59 -37.00 -8.98 13.88
C GLN A 59 -37.41 -8.98 12.41
N LEU A 60 -37.60 -7.80 11.80
CA LEU A 60 -37.90 -7.69 10.36
C LEU A 60 -36.78 -8.28 9.52
N GLY A 61 -35.51 -7.97 9.82
CA GLY A 61 -34.36 -8.54 9.12
C GLY A 61 -34.30 -10.07 9.23
N LEU A 62 -34.51 -10.63 10.42
CA LEU A 62 -34.54 -12.09 10.63
C LEU A 62 -35.67 -12.78 9.85
N VAL A 63 -36.86 -12.19 9.84
CA VAL A 63 -38.02 -12.70 9.09
C VAL A 63 -37.77 -12.63 7.57
N GLN A 64 -37.18 -11.54 7.08
CA GLN A 64 -36.83 -11.38 5.67
C GLN A 64 -35.74 -12.36 5.24
N GLN A 65 -34.76 -12.63 6.12
CA GLN A 65 -33.76 -13.67 5.88
C GLN A 65 -34.42 -15.07 5.73
N ALA A 66 -35.33 -15.41 6.65
CA ALA A 66 -36.08 -16.66 6.58
C ALA A 66 -36.97 -16.76 5.34
N ALA A 67 -37.41 -15.62 4.77
CA ALA A 67 -38.13 -15.55 3.49
C ALA A 67 -37.21 -15.52 2.26
N ASN A 68 -35.89 -15.71 2.41
CA ASN A 68 -34.86 -15.59 1.37
C ASN A 68 -34.78 -14.19 0.70
N ALA A 69 -35.23 -13.13 1.36
CA ALA A 69 -35.16 -11.76 0.91
C ALA A 69 -33.87 -11.08 1.46
N SER A 70 -32.69 -11.58 1.08
CA SER A 70 -31.40 -11.21 1.68
C SER A 70 -31.07 -9.72 1.58
N VAL A 71 -31.43 -9.04 0.49
CA VAL A 71 -31.16 -7.60 0.29
C VAL A 71 -31.99 -6.77 1.26
N ASP A 72 -33.27 -7.09 1.43
CA ASP A 72 -34.16 -6.38 2.37
C ASP A 72 -33.79 -6.69 3.81
N ALA A 73 -33.37 -7.94 4.09
CA ALA A 73 -32.88 -8.35 5.41
C ALA A 73 -31.64 -7.55 5.81
N GLU A 74 -30.67 -7.39 4.92
CA GLU A 74 -29.48 -6.57 5.17
C GLU A 74 -29.84 -5.12 5.47
N ALA A 75 -30.73 -4.52 4.67
CA ALA A 75 -31.18 -3.14 4.88
C ALA A 75 -31.86 -2.96 6.25
N SER A 76 -32.69 -3.91 6.67
CA SER A 76 -33.38 -3.89 7.96
C SER A 76 -32.41 -4.05 9.12
N LEU A 77 -31.47 -4.97 9.05
CA LEU A 77 -30.44 -5.18 10.08
C LEU A 77 -29.51 -3.97 10.22
N ARG A 78 -29.07 -3.37 9.12
CA ARG A 78 -28.29 -2.13 9.12
C ARG A 78 -29.08 -0.96 9.76
N LYS A 79 -30.37 -0.89 9.51
CA LYS A 79 -31.23 0.11 10.15
C LYS A 79 -31.35 -0.11 11.66
N SER A 80 -31.46 -1.35 12.11
CA SER A 80 -31.41 -1.70 13.54
C SER A 80 -30.10 -1.24 14.20
N ILE A 81 -28.95 -1.53 13.56
CA ILE A 81 -27.62 -1.12 14.04
C ILE A 81 -27.51 0.41 14.08
N GLN A 82 -27.99 1.10 13.05
CA GLN A 82 -27.96 2.58 13.00
C GLN A 82 -28.72 3.21 14.18
N ILE A 83 -29.87 2.63 14.57
CA ILE A 83 -30.70 3.13 15.67
C ILE A 83 -30.07 2.78 17.02
N ALA A 84 -29.53 1.58 17.18
CA ALA A 84 -28.96 1.09 18.44
C ALA A 84 -27.58 0.42 18.21
N PRO A 85 -26.51 1.20 18.02
CA PRO A 85 -25.19 0.68 17.66
C PRO A 85 -24.57 -0.28 18.70
N ALA A 86 -24.96 -0.16 19.97
CA ALA A 86 -24.45 -0.98 21.07
C ALA A 86 -25.14 -2.35 21.18
N VAL A 87 -26.22 -2.61 20.43
CA VAL A 87 -26.91 -3.89 20.47
C VAL A 87 -26.22 -4.90 19.59
N THR A 88 -25.51 -5.84 20.19
CA THR A 88 -24.71 -6.87 19.49
C THR A 88 -25.54 -7.82 18.63
N ALA A 89 -26.78 -8.14 19.05
CA ALA A 89 -27.64 -9.10 18.34
C ALA A 89 -27.87 -8.75 16.86
N SER A 90 -28.04 -7.46 16.54
CA SER A 90 -28.25 -7.02 15.15
C SER A 90 -26.99 -7.16 14.31
N ARG A 91 -25.80 -6.96 14.90
CA ARG A 91 -24.50 -7.17 14.24
C ARG A 91 -24.26 -8.66 13.97
N ILE A 92 -24.56 -9.53 14.93
CA ILE A 92 -24.45 -10.98 14.77
C ILE A 92 -25.40 -11.48 13.68
N ALA A 93 -26.66 -11.05 13.67
CA ALA A 93 -27.61 -11.40 12.61
C ALA A 93 -27.11 -10.94 11.24
N LEU A 94 -26.56 -9.73 11.14
CA LEU A 94 -25.97 -9.21 9.92
C LEU A 94 -24.72 -10.01 9.51
N ALA A 95 -23.86 -10.37 10.47
CA ALA A 95 -22.66 -11.16 10.19
C ALA A 95 -23.03 -12.55 9.58
N ARG A 96 -24.01 -13.24 10.15
CA ARG A 96 -24.51 -14.51 9.63
C ARG A 96 -25.04 -14.35 8.20
N LEU A 97 -25.89 -13.35 7.96
CA LEU A 97 -26.42 -13.05 6.63
C LEU A 97 -25.31 -12.76 5.60
N LEU A 98 -24.31 -11.97 5.99
CA LEU A 98 -23.19 -11.61 5.13
C LEU A 98 -22.32 -12.84 4.78
N HIS A 99 -22.03 -13.67 5.78
CA HIS A 99 -21.29 -14.91 5.58
C HIS A 99 -22.02 -15.83 4.57
N ASP A 100 -23.33 -16.08 4.81
CA ASP A 100 -24.15 -16.94 3.96
C ASP A 100 -24.32 -16.37 2.53
N SER A 101 -24.14 -15.06 2.36
CA SER A 101 -24.15 -14.35 1.08
C SER A 101 -22.78 -14.33 0.38
N GLY A 102 -21.77 -15.07 0.86
CA GLY A 102 -20.41 -15.10 0.29
C GLY A 102 -19.62 -13.82 0.50
N ARG A 103 -19.83 -13.13 1.63
CA ARG A 103 -19.09 -11.93 2.06
C ARG A 103 -18.45 -12.13 3.43
N PRO A 104 -17.48 -13.08 3.53
CA PRO A 104 -16.91 -13.49 4.82
C PRO A 104 -16.17 -12.37 5.54
N PHE A 105 -15.46 -11.47 4.84
CA PHE A 105 -14.74 -10.37 5.48
C PHE A 105 -15.70 -9.30 6.02
N CYS A 106 -16.79 -8.99 5.32
CA CYS A 106 -17.85 -8.15 5.85
C CYS A 106 -18.48 -8.77 7.11
N ALA A 107 -18.65 -10.09 7.15
CA ALA A 107 -19.14 -10.80 8.33
C ALA A 107 -18.15 -10.66 9.52
N LEU A 108 -16.85 -10.88 9.27
CA LEU A 108 -15.81 -10.71 10.27
C LEU A 108 -15.77 -9.28 10.84
N ALA A 109 -15.96 -8.27 10.00
CA ALA A 109 -16.05 -6.88 10.45
C ALA A 109 -17.24 -6.68 11.42
N GLN A 110 -18.41 -7.30 11.17
CA GLN A 110 -19.54 -7.22 12.09
C GLN A 110 -19.31 -7.99 13.39
N TYR A 111 -18.73 -9.19 13.35
CA TYR A 111 -18.33 -9.92 14.56
C TYR A 111 -17.35 -9.12 15.40
N ARG A 112 -16.33 -8.51 14.77
CA ARG A 112 -15.35 -7.65 15.44
C ARG A 112 -16.01 -6.47 16.15
N GLN A 113 -16.90 -5.76 15.45
CA GLN A 113 -17.63 -4.62 16.02
C GLN A 113 -18.58 -5.05 17.16
N ALA A 114 -19.18 -6.24 17.09
CA ALA A 114 -20.00 -6.76 18.17
C ALA A 114 -19.17 -7.00 19.46
N LEU A 115 -18.00 -7.64 19.33
CA LEU A 115 -17.09 -7.89 20.44
C LEU A 115 -16.48 -6.62 21.04
N LEU A 116 -16.20 -5.60 20.20
CA LEU A 116 -15.72 -4.30 20.66
C LEU A 116 -16.82 -3.49 21.38
N SER A 117 -18.08 -3.69 21.00
CA SER A 117 -19.24 -2.98 21.60
C SER A 117 -19.63 -3.53 22.97
N ASP A 118 -19.36 -4.82 23.24
CA ASP A 118 -19.62 -5.50 24.51
C ASP A 118 -18.53 -6.50 24.84
N SER A 119 -17.66 -6.14 25.77
CA SER A 119 -16.53 -6.97 26.20
C SER A 119 -16.92 -8.29 26.90
N ASN A 120 -18.17 -8.43 27.36
CA ASN A 120 -18.71 -9.64 27.97
C ASN A 120 -19.44 -10.53 26.97
N PHE A 121 -19.64 -10.04 25.75
CA PHE A 121 -20.30 -10.81 24.70
C PHE A 121 -19.41 -11.98 24.25
N VAL A 122 -20.03 -13.14 24.07
CA VAL A 122 -19.35 -14.36 23.60
C VAL A 122 -20.08 -14.87 22.37
N LEU A 123 -19.33 -15.12 21.30
CA LEU A 123 -19.85 -15.77 20.10
C LEU A 123 -20.27 -17.21 20.43
N ASP A 124 -21.39 -17.67 19.86
CA ASP A 124 -21.78 -19.07 19.96
C ASP A 124 -20.88 -19.97 19.08
N ALA A 125 -21.02 -21.29 19.21
CA ALA A 125 -20.16 -22.24 18.50
C ALA A 125 -20.29 -22.13 16.96
N GLU A 126 -21.47 -21.81 16.45
CA GLU A 126 -21.73 -21.66 15.02
C GLU A 126 -21.09 -20.37 14.48
N ASP A 127 -21.15 -19.29 15.24
CA ASP A 127 -20.50 -18.03 14.88
C ASP A 127 -18.97 -18.12 14.97
N VAL A 128 -18.46 -18.88 15.93
CA VAL A 128 -17.01 -19.19 16.01
C VAL A 128 -16.55 -20.01 14.80
N GLU A 129 -17.36 -20.98 14.36
CA GLU A 129 -17.06 -21.74 13.15
C GLU A 129 -17.05 -20.86 11.90
N ARG A 130 -18.04 -19.96 11.74
CA ARG A 130 -18.09 -19.00 10.64
C ARG A 130 -16.94 -17.99 10.67
N ALA A 131 -16.58 -17.50 11.85
CA ALA A 131 -15.49 -16.56 12.04
C ALA A 131 -14.11 -17.20 11.85
N GLY A 132 -14.04 -18.52 12.02
CA GLY A 132 -12.81 -19.30 12.00
C GLY A 132 -12.11 -19.39 13.36
N PRO A 133 -11.34 -20.48 13.57
CA PRO A 133 -10.80 -20.84 14.90
C PRO A 133 -9.85 -19.79 15.49
N ARG A 134 -9.25 -18.96 14.64
CA ARG A 134 -8.27 -17.95 15.05
C ARG A 134 -8.88 -16.60 15.42
N PHE A 135 -10.13 -16.38 15.08
CA PHE A 135 -10.78 -15.08 15.27
C PHE A 135 -10.77 -14.63 16.73
N LEU A 136 -10.93 -15.57 17.67
CA LEU A 136 -10.92 -15.30 19.10
C LEU A 136 -9.54 -15.42 19.77
N ASP A 137 -8.50 -15.80 19.04
CA ASP A 137 -7.15 -15.89 19.58
C ASP A 137 -6.67 -14.52 20.06
N LYS A 138 -6.68 -14.28 21.37
CA LYS A 138 -6.08 -13.09 21.97
C LYS A 138 -4.59 -13.33 22.15
N LEU A 139 -3.77 -12.34 21.82
CA LEU A 139 -2.34 -12.36 22.14
C LEU A 139 -2.15 -12.53 23.67
N GLN A 140 -1.70 -13.70 24.08
CA GLN A 140 -1.39 -13.94 25.49
C GLN A 140 -0.05 -13.34 25.91
N ASN A 141 0.88 -13.03 24.99
CA ASN A 141 2.27 -12.65 25.30
C ASN A 141 2.91 -11.65 24.32
N GLY A 142 2.17 -10.80 23.63
CA GLY A 142 2.76 -9.73 22.78
C GLY A 142 3.40 -8.63 23.63
N ALA A 143 4.45 -7.98 23.12
CA ALA A 143 5.00 -6.77 23.71
C ALA A 143 3.87 -5.76 23.92
N LYS A 144 3.67 -5.31 25.19
CA LYS A 144 2.70 -4.27 25.47
C LYS A 144 3.15 -2.99 24.78
N TYR A 145 2.40 -2.60 23.77
CA TYR A 145 2.57 -1.34 23.07
C TYR A 145 1.36 -0.45 23.37
N ASP A 146 1.60 0.74 23.92
CA ASP A 146 0.52 1.65 24.35
C ASP A 146 0.06 2.60 23.23
N GLY A 147 0.76 2.63 22.09
CA GLY A 147 0.39 3.41 20.90
C GLY A 147 -0.40 2.58 19.88
N ARG A 148 -0.90 3.26 18.85
CA ARG A 148 -1.59 2.64 17.72
C ARG A 148 -0.66 2.54 16.51
N ILE A 149 -0.91 1.57 15.65
CA ILE A 149 -0.20 1.37 14.39
C ILE A 149 -1.13 1.76 13.25
N TYR A 150 -0.79 2.83 12.55
CA TYR A 150 -1.54 3.29 11.37
C TYR A 150 -0.87 2.77 10.12
N CYS A 151 -1.44 1.71 9.55
CA CYS A 151 -0.96 1.07 8.34
C CYS A 151 -1.48 1.80 7.10
N ASP A 152 -0.57 2.45 6.39
CA ASP A 152 -0.88 3.12 5.14
C ASP A 152 -0.92 2.13 3.98
N ILE A 153 -2.03 2.14 3.24
CA ILE A 153 -2.32 1.31 2.06
C ILE A 153 -2.72 2.17 0.85
N SER A 154 -2.19 3.37 0.77
CA SER A 154 -2.52 4.34 -0.29
C SER A 154 -2.26 3.79 -1.69
N ASP A 155 -1.16 3.07 -1.86
CA ASP A 155 -0.80 2.47 -3.15
C ASP A 155 -1.74 1.34 -3.57
N LEU A 156 -2.24 0.52 -2.63
CA LEU A 156 -3.26 -0.49 -2.92
C LEU A 156 -4.53 0.15 -3.49
N LEU A 157 -5.01 1.25 -2.86
CA LEU A 157 -6.18 1.96 -3.35
C LEU A 157 -5.93 2.57 -4.74
N ALA A 158 -4.75 3.14 -4.98
CA ALA A 158 -4.35 3.66 -6.28
C ALA A 158 -4.25 2.55 -7.34
N TYR A 159 -3.64 1.43 -6.99
CA TYR A 159 -3.47 0.28 -7.90
C TYR A 159 -4.80 -0.34 -8.34
N LEU A 160 -5.74 -0.54 -7.41
CA LEU A 160 -7.05 -1.14 -7.69
C LEU A 160 -7.96 -0.25 -8.56
N ARG A 161 -7.65 1.03 -8.74
CA ARG A 161 -8.34 1.89 -9.71
C ARG A 161 -8.14 1.47 -11.17
N GLU A 162 -7.03 0.81 -11.45
CA GLU A 162 -6.60 0.46 -12.81
C GLU A 162 -6.47 -1.06 -13.02
N ASN A 163 -6.47 -1.87 -11.95
CA ASN A 163 -6.18 -3.29 -12.01
C ASN A 163 -7.25 -4.12 -11.32
N VAL A 164 -7.73 -5.17 -12.00
CA VAL A 164 -8.70 -6.12 -11.42
C VAL A 164 -8.06 -7.06 -10.41
N ARG A 165 -6.80 -7.42 -10.62
CA ARG A 165 -6.09 -8.40 -9.79
C ARG A 165 -4.85 -7.80 -9.17
N ALA A 166 -4.71 -8.00 -7.89
CA ALA A 166 -3.50 -7.67 -7.16
C ALA A 166 -2.40 -8.70 -7.48
N THR A 167 -1.19 -8.19 -7.72
CA THR A 167 0.00 -9.01 -7.95
C THR A 167 1.18 -8.42 -7.19
N GLY A 168 2.18 -9.24 -6.87
CA GLY A 168 3.37 -8.75 -6.15
C GLY A 168 3.02 -8.10 -4.82
N ILE A 169 3.39 -6.83 -4.66
CA ILE A 169 3.25 -6.05 -3.42
C ILE A 169 1.79 -5.96 -2.98
N GLN A 170 0.88 -5.59 -3.87
CA GLN A 170 -0.53 -5.40 -3.52
C GLN A 170 -1.21 -6.70 -3.09
N ARG A 171 -0.72 -7.85 -3.57
CA ARG A 171 -1.18 -9.16 -3.06
C ARG A 171 -0.74 -9.37 -1.62
N VAL A 172 0.49 -8.98 -1.26
CA VAL A 172 0.98 -9.06 0.12
C VAL A 172 0.13 -8.19 1.04
N GLU A 173 -0.18 -6.95 0.64
CA GLU A 173 -1.05 -6.05 1.40
C GLU A 173 -2.43 -6.66 1.64
N LEU A 174 -3.08 -7.18 0.58
CA LEU A 174 -4.39 -7.84 0.69
C LEU A 174 -4.33 -9.05 1.64
N CYS A 175 -3.25 -9.84 1.60
CA CYS A 175 -3.09 -10.98 2.49
C CYS A 175 -2.92 -10.56 3.96
N VAL A 176 -2.14 -9.52 4.24
CA VAL A 176 -1.98 -8.95 5.58
C VAL A 176 -3.30 -8.40 6.10
N ILE A 177 -4.04 -7.64 5.28
CA ILE A 177 -5.35 -7.09 5.65
C ILE A 177 -6.36 -8.23 5.91
N ALA A 178 -6.39 -9.23 5.03
CA ALA A 178 -7.28 -10.38 5.17
C ALA A 178 -7.00 -11.17 6.46
N ASP A 179 -5.72 -11.37 6.80
CA ASP A 179 -5.34 -12.03 8.04
C ASP A 179 -5.69 -11.19 9.28
N TRP A 180 -5.54 -9.87 9.21
CA TRP A 180 -5.99 -8.96 10.26
C TRP A 180 -7.50 -9.12 10.56
N PHE A 181 -8.35 -9.27 9.53
CA PHE A 181 -9.78 -9.55 9.73
C PHE A 181 -10.03 -10.92 10.37
N ARG A 182 -9.21 -11.92 10.05
CA ARG A 182 -9.34 -13.30 10.58
C ARG A 182 -8.84 -13.45 12.01
N SER A 183 -8.18 -12.45 12.57
CA SER A 183 -7.61 -12.49 13.92
C SER A 183 -7.98 -11.25 14.72
N PHE A 184 -8.45 -11.42 15.96
CA PHE A 184 -8.72 -10.30 16.88
C PHE A 184 -7.45 -9.82 17.63
N ARG A 185 -6.28 -10.33 17.26
CA ARG A 185 -5.00 -10.11 17.95
C ARG A 185 -4.46 -8.68 17.82
N HIS A 186 -4.86 -7.96 16.80
CA HIS A 186 -4.20 -6.73 16.33
C HIS A 186 -5.14 -5.53 16.36
N ASP A 187 -5.85 -5.34 17.49
CA ASP A 187 -6.81 -4.23 17.68
C ASP A 187 -6.17 -2.84 17.59
N ASP A 188 -4.85 -2.77 17.82
CA ASP A 188 -4.04 -1.57 17.78
C ASP A 188 -3.64 -1.17 16.34
N MET A 189 -3.93 -2.00 15.33
CA MET A 189 -3.68 -1.70 13.92
C MET A 189 -4.89 -1.06 13.25
N ILE A 190 -4.68 0.06 12.58
CA ILE A 190 -5.70 0.86 11.89
C ILE A 190 -5.23 1.09 10.45
N PHE A 191 -6.09 0.81 9.48
CA PHE A 191 -5.77 1.06 8.07
C PHE A 191 -6.13 2.48 7.67
N VAL A 192 -5.19 3.12 6.99
CA VAL A 192 -5.27 4.52 6.59
C VAL A 192 -4.82 4.72 5.15
N PHE A 193 -5.13 5.88 4.61
CA PHE A 193 -4.55 6.36 3.36
C PHE A 193 -4.23 7.85 3.42
N CYS A 194 -3.28 8.25 2.58
CA CYS A 194 -2.90 9.63 2.35
C CYS A 194 -3.43 10.12 0.99
N ARG A 195 -3.57 11.43 0.82
CA ARG A 195 -3.84 12.05 -0.48
C ARG A 195 -2.58 12.76 -0.97
N ASP A 196 -2.31 12.63 -2.25
CA ASP A 196 -1.10 13.22 -2.84
C ASP A 196 -0.98 14.72 -2.56
N GLY A 197 0.22 15.14 -2.17
CA GLY A 197 0.53 16.52 -1.84
C GLY A 197 -0.15 17.07 -0.58
N GLN A 198 -0.75 16.23 0.27
CA GLN A 198 -1.38 16.61 1.53
C GLN A 198 -0.74 15.85 2.70
N SER A 199 -0.62 16.50 3.86
CA SER A 199 -0.20 15.83 5.11
C SER A 199 -1.36 15.19 5.88
N GLN A 200 -2.59 15.34 5.41
CA GLN A 200 -3.77 14.79 6.06
C GLN A 200 -3.89 13.28 5.83
N ILE A 201 -4.05 12.54 6.92
CA ILE A 201 -4.24 11.08 6.93
C ILE A 201 -5.72 10.79 7.16
N TYR A 202 -6.26 9.79 6.47
CA TYR A 202 -7.67 9.39 6.51
C TYR A 202 -7.78 7.95 6.99
N ARG A 203 -8.61 7.72 8.02
CA ARG A 203 -8.94 6.37 8.47
C ARG A 203 -9.97 5.75 7.53
N ILE A 204 -9.72 4.51 7.12
CA ILE A 204 -10.68 3.70 6.38
C ILE A 204 -11.61 3.01 7.38
N ASP A 205 -12.91 3.05 7.10
CA ASP A 205 -13.88 2.28 7.88
C ASP A 205 -13.69 0.77 7.66
N ASP A 206 -13.75 -0.02 8.72
CA ASP A 206 -13.49 -1.47 8.70
C ASP A 206 -14.49 -2.21 7.80
N GLU A 207 -15.76 -1.78 7.74
CA GLU A 207 -16.76 -2.41 6.87
C GLU A 207 -16.48 -2.13 5.39
N LEU A 208 -16.03 -0.92 5.06
CA LEU A 208 -15.64 -0.56 3.69
C LEU A 208 -14.37 -1.29 3.25
N LEU A 209 -13.40 -1.43 4.16
CA LEU A 209 -12.19 -2.20 3.91
C LEU A 209 -12.52 -3.69 3.70
N ALA A 210 -13.37 -4.27 4.55
CA ALA A 210 -13.84 -5.64 4.39
C ALA A 210 -14.57 -5.86 3.07
N ALA A 211 -15.41 -4.89 2.65
CA ALA A 211 -16.08 -4.94 1.35
C ALA A 211 -15.09 -4.91 0.18
N LEU A 212 -13.98 -4.18 0.32
CA LEU A 212 -12.92 -4.17 -0.69
C LEU A 212 -12.24 -5.54 -0.80
N ILE A 213 -11.91 -6.18 0.34
CA ILE A 213 -11.31 -7.52 0.36
C ILE A 213 -12.26 -8.56 -0.23
N ASP A 214 -13.55 -8.55 0.17
CA ASP A 214 -14.55 -9.45 -0.42
C ASP A 214 -14.70 -9.24 -1.94
N ALA A 215 -14.61 -7.98 -2.41
CA ALA A 215 -14.69 -7.67 -3.84
C ALA A 215 -13.47 -8.20 -4.61
N THR A 216 -12.27 -8.12 -4.04
CA THR A 216 -11.03 -8.62 -4.69
C THR A 216 -10.99 -10.15 -4.79
N SER A 217 -11.71 -10.85 -3.92
CA SER A 217 -11.76 -12.32 -3.87
C SER A 217 -12.78 -12.92 -4.86
N ARG A 218 -13.61 -12.11 -5.53
CA ARG A 218 -14.67 -12.61 -6.42
C ARG A 218 -14.15 -12.96 -7.81
N ALA A 219 -14.70 -14.02 -8.39
CA ALA A 219 -14.36 -14.46 -9.75
C ALA A 219 -14.72 -13.41 -10.83
N ASN A 220 -15.80 -12.64 -10.63
CA ASN A 220 -16.30 -11.60 -11.53
C ASN A 220 -15.92 -10.17 -11.10
N ALA A 221 -14.81 -10.00 -10.42
CA ALA A 221 -14.29 -8.71 -10.05
C ALA A 221 -14.08 -7.80 -11.28
N SER A 222 -14.37 -6.51 -11.16
CA SER A 222 -14.19 -5.53 -12.23
C SER A 222 -13.58 -4.23 -11.72
N VAL A 223 -12.85 -3.53 -12.58
CA VAL A 223 -12.26 -2.22 -12.26
C VAL A 223 -13.35 -1.20 -11.93
N GLU A 224 -14.50 -1.26 -12.62
CA GLU A 224 -15.63 -0.35 -12.39
C GLU A 224 -16.22 -0.53 -10.97
N ALA A 225 -16.37 -1.78 -10.53
CA ALA A 225 -16.83 -2.07 -9.17
C ALA A 225 -15.86 -1.56 -8.11
N TYR A 226 -14.55 -1.71 -8.35
CA TYR A 226 -13.53 -1.15 -7.46
C TYR A 226 -13.55 0.37 -7.44
N ARG A 227 -13.62 1.03 -8.60
CA ARG A 227 -13.69 2.50 -8.68
C ARG A 227 -14.87 3.08 -7.91
N LEU A 228 -16.04 2.41 -7.99
CA LEU A 228 -17.21 2.82 -7.22
C LEU A 228 -16.95 2.68 -5.71
N LEU A 229 -16.45 1.53 -5.27
CA LEU A 229 -16.17 1.27 -3.86
C LEU A 229 -15.07 2.21 -3.32
N LEU A 230 -13.99 2.42 -4.07
CA LEU A 230 -12.92 3.34 -3.72
C LEU A 230 -13.42 4.79 -3.61
N THR A 231 -14.36 5.19 -4.46
CA THR A 231 -15.02 6.51 -4.36
C THR A 231 -15.81 6.66 -3.06
N VAL A 232 -16.50 5.57 -2.64
CA VAL A 232 -17.20 5.55 -1.35
C VAL A 232 -16.21 5.60 -0.19
N ILE A 233 -15.14 4.81 -0.23
CA ILE A 233 -14.06 4.82 0.77
C ILE A 233 -13.51 6.24 0.93
N GLU A 234 -13.15 6.92 -0.16
CA GLU A 234 -12.59 8.27 -0.10
C GLU A 234 -13.57 9.32 0.46
N ARG A 235 -14.87 9.15 0.22
CA ARG A 235 -15.89 10.07 0.69
C ARG A 235 -16.23 9.85 2.17
N GLU A 236 -16.35 8.61 2.59
CA GLU A 236 -16.82 8.26 3.94
C GLU A 236 -15.67 8.18 4.96
N SER A 237 -14.41 8.11 4.49
CA SER A 237 -13.24 8.07 5.38
C SER A 237 -13.07 9.38 6.14
N THR A 238 -12.73 9.24 7.42
CA THR A 238 -12.59 10.39 8.33
C THR A 238 -11.14 10.84 8.45
N PRO A 239 -10.86 12.16 8.43
CA PRO A 239 -9.54 12.67 8.73
C PRO A 239 -9.19 12.39 10.19
N ILE A 240 -7.96 11.94 10.42
CA ILE A 240 -7.46 11.62 11.76
C ILE A 240 -6.15 12.36 12.04
N SER A 241 -5.82 12.46 13.33
CA SER A 241 -4.56 12.99 13.83
C SER A 241 -3.91 11.92 14.70
N LEU A 242 -2.67 11.59 14.40
CA LEU A 242 -1.89 10.65 15.19
C LEU A 242 -1.32 11.39 16.41
N GLU A 243 -1.06 10.66 17.50
CA GLU A 243 -0.53 11.19 18.74
C GLU A 243 0.90 10.73 18.97
N LYS A 244 1.65 11.46 19.80
CA LYS A 244 3.01 11.06 20.17
C LYS A 244 3.01 9.65 20.78
N GLY A 245 3.82 8.78 20.20
CA GLY A 245 3.89 7.36 20.57
C GLY A 245 3.15 6.45 19.61
N ASP A 246 2.37 6.98 18.66
CA ASP A 246 1.82 6.20 17.55
C ASP A 246 2.89 5.88 16.50
N VAL A 247 2.60 4.88 15.66
CA VAL A 247 3.40 4.50 14.50
C VAL A 247 2.61 4.76 13.22
N PHE A 248 3.23 5.42 12.25
CA PHE A 248 2.79 5.44 10.87
C PHE A 248 3.63 4.43 10.08
N PHE A 249 3.00 3.40 9.56
CA PHE A 249 3.68 2.31 8.88
C PHE A 249 3.23 2.21 7.42
N ILE A 250 4.13 2.45 6.49
CA ILE A 250 3.88 2.35 5.04
C ILE A 250 4.03 0.87 4.66
N LEU A 251 2.90 0.22 4.38
CA LEU A 251 2.85 -1.22 4.12
C LEU A 251 3.17 -1.55 2.66
N GLY A 252 2.80 -0.70 1.71
CA GLY A 252 2.84 -0.98 0.29
C GLY A 252 3.94 -0.27 -0.51
N ALA A 253 3.69 -0.11 -1.80
CA ALA A 253 4.63 0.48 -2.77
C ALA A 253 4.64 2.01 -2.67
N PHE A 254 5.40 2.56 -1.75
CA PHE A 254 5.48 4.00 -1.43
C PHE A 254 5.84 4.91 -2.62
N TRP A 255 6.24 4.37 -3.76
CA TRP A 255 6.52 5.13 -4.97
C TRP A 255 5.30 5.30 -5.90
N ILE A 256 4.18 4.66 -5.57
CA ILE A 256 2.93 4.75 -6.34
C ILE A 256 2.02 5.82 -5.74
N GLY A 257 1.68 6.84 -6.51
CA GLY A 257 0.57 7.76 -6.26
C GLY A 257 0.79 8.85 -5.21
N ILE A 258 1.72 8.71 -4.24
CA ILE A 258 1.84 9.63 -3.10
C ILE A 258 3.24 10.24 -2.98
N ASP A 259 3.28 11.55 -2.71
CA ASP A 259 4.47 12.26 -2.22
C ASP A 259 4.41 12.37 -0.69
N TYR A 260 5.19 11.55 0.00
CA TYR A 260 5.15 11.48 1.46
C TYR A 260 5.93 12.59 2.18
N VAL A 261 6.73 13.42 1.50
CA VAL A 261 7.65 14.36 2.18
C VAL A 261 6.93 15.25 3.18
N GLN A 262 5.80 15.87 2.79
CA GLN A 262 5.04 16.73 3.72
C GLN A 262 4.39 15.93 4.85
N THR A 263 3.91 14.73 4.57
CA THR A 263 3.39 13.80 5.59
C THR A 263 4.50 13.42 6.58
N LEU A 264 5.69 13.06 6.09
CA LEU A 264 6.84 12.71 6.93
C LEU A 264 7.27 13.88 7.83
N ILE A 265 7.35 15.09 7.28
CA ILE A 265 7.67 16.29 8.05
C ILE A 265 6.65 16.51 9.17
N ASP A 266 5.37 16.46 8.87
CA ASP A 266 4.29 16.63 9.87
C ASP A 266 4.37 15.56 10.96
N LEU A 267 4.47 14.29 10.58
CA LEU A 267 4.56 13.18 11.52
C LEU A 267 5.79 13.30 12.44
N LYS A 268 6.94 13.58 11.87
CA LYS A 268 8.20 13.75 12.64
C LYS A 268 8.15 14.94 13.59
N SER A 269 7.56 16.07 13.16
CA SER A 269 7.42 17.28 14.02
C SER A 269 6.53 17.01 15.25
N ARG A 270 5.65 16.03 15.18
CA ARG A 270 4.75 15.61 16.27
C ARG A 270 5.29 14.41 17.07
N GLY A 271 6.49 13.92 16.75
CA GLY A 271 7.12 12.80 17.43
C GLY A 271 6.48 11.44 17.14
N ILE A 272 5.88 11.30 15.95
CA ILE A 272 5.33 10.04 15.44
C ILE A 272 6.45 9.19 14.83
N PHE A 273 6.47 7.91 15.12
CA PHE A 273 7.40 6.96 14.52
C PHE A 273 6.96 6.59 13.11
N VAL A 274 7.91 6.57 12.19
CA VAL A 274 7.67 6.19 10.79
C VAL A 274 8.42 4.91 10.47
N GLY A 275 7.67 3.88 10.09
CA GLY A 275 8.21 2.63 9.57
C GLY A 275 7.82 2.41 8.12
N VAL A 276 8.58 1.59 7.40
CA VAL A 276 8.28 1.21 6.03
C VAL A 276 8.60 -0.26 5.77
N TYR A 277 7.77 -0.92 4.97
CA TYR A 277 8.03 -2.28 4.49
C TYR A 277 8.62 -2.22 3.08
N ILE A 278 9.89 -2.58 2.92
CA ILE A 278 10.59 -2.54 1.64
C ILE A 278 10.61 -3.93 1.01
N TYR A 279 10.08 -4.02 -0.20
CA TYR A 279 9.95 -5.26 -0.96
C TYR A 279 11.17 -5.60 -1.78
N ASP A 280 11.82 -4.62 -2.35
CA ASP A 280 13.10 -4.73 -3.06
C ASP A 280 13.77 -3.37 -3.25
N LEU A 281 15.01 -3.40 -3.70
CA LEU A 281 15.78 -2.23 -4.12
C LEU A 281 16.17 -2.34 -5.60
N ILE A 282 15.44 -3.16 -6.39
CA ILE A 282 15.75 -3.40 -7.80
C ILE A 282 15.89 -2.09 -8.60
N PRO A 283 15.04 -1.06 -8.42
CA PRO A 283 15.26 0.22 -9.10
C PRO A 283 16.59 0.89 -8.76
N VAL A 284 17.11 0.65 -7.56
CA VAL A 284 18.38 1.23 -7.07
C VAL A 284 19.58 0.40 -7.51
N THR A 285 19.50 -0.92 -7.32
CA THR A 285 20.63 -1.85 -7.50
C THR A 285 20.70 -2.46 -8.90
N HIS A 286 19.58 -2.57 -9.59
CA HIS A 286 19.43 -3.22 -10.90
C HIS A 286 18.56 -2.40 -11.86
N SER A 287 18.88 -1.12 -12.00
CA SER A 287 18.11 -0.13 -12.78
C SER A 287 17.91 -0.49 -14.25
N GLN A 288 18.77 -1.37 -14.82
CA GLN A 288 18.61 -1.88 -16.18
C GLN A 288 17.31 -2.67 -16.40
N PHE A 289 16.67 -3.14 -15.33
CA PHE A 289 15.39 -3.87 -15.39
C PHE A 289 14.17 -2.98 -15.15
N VAL A 290 14.34 -1.65 -15.02
CA VAL A 290 13.25 -0.71 -14.76
C VAL A 290 13.11 0.25 -15.95
N PRO A 291 11.87 0.55 -16.40
CA PRO A 291 11.66 1.53 -17.45
C PRO A 291 12.28 2.89 -17.11
N THR A 292 13.08 3.46 -18.01
CA THR A 292 13.79 4.72 -17.77
C THR A 292 12.86 5.89 -17.46
N THR A 293 11.65 5.89 -18.02
CA THR A 293 10.62 6.92 -17.78
C THR A 293 10.12 6.98 -16.34
N ALA A 294 10.13 5.86 -15.61
CA ALA A 294 9.69 5.77 -14.23
C ALA A 294 10.86 5.83 -13.23
N LEU A 295 12.07 5.51 -13.68
CA LEU A 295 13.23 5.27 -12.81
C LEU A 295 13.55 6.46 -11.92
N GLN A 296 13.58 7.68 -12.47
CA GLN A 296 13.94 8.87 -11.71
C GLN A 296 12.93 9.18 -10.59
N LEU A 297 11.63 9.05 -10.88
CA LEU A 297 10.59 9.22 -9.88
C LEU A 297 10.72 8.19 -8.76
N VAL A 298 10.89 6.93 -9.11
CA VAL A 298 11.03 5.81 -8.15
C VAL A 298 12.26 6.03 -7.26
N LEU A 299 13.43 6.32 -7.84
CA LEU A 299 14.65 6.60 -7.07
C LEU A 299 14.48 7.78 -6.11
N GLY A 300 13.80 8.84 -6.57
CA GLY A 300 13.49 9.98 -5.72
C GLY A 300 12.63 9.61 -4.52
N ARG A 301 11.58 8.80 -4.72
CA ARG A 301 10.71 8.30 -3.64
C ARG A 301 11.47 7.40 -2.66
N PHE A 302 12.36 6.55 -3.15
CA PHE A 302 13.24 5.75 -2.28
C PHE A 302 14.11 6.65 -1.38
N ALA A 303 14.73 7.68 -1.97
CA ALA A 303 15.52 8.63 -1.18
C ALA A 303 14.69 9.32 -0.09
N ASP A 304 13.49 9.81 -0.42
CA ASP A 304 12.61 10.50 0.52
C ASP A 304 12.24 9.57 1.70
N ILE A 305 11.86 8.33 1.43
CA ILE A 305 11.47 7.36 2.45
C ILE A 305 12.67 6.92 3.31
N LEU A 306 13.82 6.60 2.71
CA LEU A 306 15.02 6.21 3.45
C LEU A 306 15.52 7.34 4.36
N MET A 307 15.26 8.60 3.99
CA MET A 307 15.56 9.75 4.85
C MET A 307 14.57 9.91 6.01
N GLY A 308 13.28 9.70 5.76
CA GLY A 308 12.21 9.95 6.72
C GLY A 308 11.90 8.80 7.66
N ALA A 309 12.27 7.55 7.32
CA ALA A 309 11.99 6.38 8.14
C ALA A 309 12.82 6.34 9.43
N ASP A 310 12.21 5.87 10.51
CA ASP A 310 12.87 5.57 11.79
C ASP A 310 13.32 4.12 11.87
N PHE A 311 12.61 3.23 11.21
CA PHE A 311 12.95 1.81 11.08
C PHE A 311 12.42 1.25 9.76
N ILE A 312 13.00 0.15 9.31
CA ILE A 312 12.65 -0.51 8.06
C ILE A 312 12.40 -1.99 8.33
N CYS A 313 11.28 -2.49 7.84
CA CYS A 313 11.03 -3.92 7.66
C CYS A 313 11.32 -4.30 6.20
N THR A 314 11.83 -5.50 5.95
CA THR A 314 12.12 -6.00 4.61
C THR A 314 11.59 -7.41 4.45
N ILE A 315 11.29 -7.82 3.21
CA ILE A 315 10.66 -9.12 2.94
C ILE A 315 11.66 -10.29 2.92
N SER A 316 12.98 -10.02 2.99
CA SER A 316 14.03 -11.04 2.99
C SER A 316 15.30 -10.49 3.65
N ASP A 317 16.19 -11.39 4.07
CA ASP A 317 17.52 -11.02 4.57
C ASP A 317 18.39 -10.44 3.47
N PHE A 318 18.20 -10.88 2.22
CA PHE A 318 18.86 -10.29 1.06
C PHE A 318 18.53 -8.81 0.93
N VAL A 319 17.24 -8.45 0.91
CA VAL A 319 16.80 -7.06 0.83
C VAL A 319 17.25 -6.26 2.05
N ALA A 320 17.27 -6.86 3.24
CA ALA A 320 17.79 -6.21 4.44
C ALA A 320 19.29 -5.82 4.32
N ARG A 321 20.09 -6.70 3.73
CA ARG A 321 21.51 -6.39 3.45
C ARG A 321 21.66 -5.25 2.44
N GLU A 322 20.92 -5.31 1.32
CA GLU A 322 20.92 -4.23 0.32
C GLU A 322 20.51 -2.87 0.93
N VAL A 323 19.44 -2.87 1.73
CA VAL A 323 18.97 -1.65 2.41
C VAL A 323 20.03 -1.07 3.33
N ARG A 324 20.69 -1.89 4.19
CA ARG A 324 21.75 -1.43 5.08
C ARG A 324 22.93 -0.87 4.29
N GLU A 325 23.31 -1.53 3.20
CA GLU A 325 24.40 -1.09 2.33
C GLU A 325 24.10 0.26 1.65
N VAL A 326 22.88 0.46 1.18
CA VAL A 326 22.42 1.73 0.59
C VAL A 326 22.38 2.82 1.65
N LEU A 327 21.84 2.54 2.85
CA LEU A 327 21.78 3.49 3.95
C LEU A 327 23.18 3.96 4.36
N ASP A 328 24.12 3.05 4.53
CA ASP A 328 25.49 3.34 4.89
C ASP A 328 26.22 4.14 3.79
N ARG A 329 26.25 3.60 2.57
CA ARG A 329 27.03 4.17 1.46
C ARG A 329 26.47 5.47 0.90
N GLN A 330 25.14 5.60 0.84
CA GLN A 330 24.50 6.74 0.16
C GLN A 330 24.07 7.82 1.16
N PHE A 331 23.69 7.45 2.38
CA PHE A 331 23.11 8.38 3.34
C PHE A 331 23.96 8.56 4.60
N GLY A 332 24.97 7.73 4.82
CA GLY A 332 25.74 7.74 6.08
C GLY A 332 24.85 7.50 7.31
N LYS A 333 23.74 6.79 7.15
CA LYS A 333 22.72 6.55 8.17
C LYS A 333 22.73 5.12 8.67
N SER A 334 22.49 4.96 9.97
CA SER A 334 22.21 3.66 10.58
C SER A 334 20.87 3.73 11.29
N ILE A 335 19.88 3.05 10.73
CA ILE A 335 18.55 2.86 11.35
C ILE A 335 18.27 1.38 11.48
N PRO A 336 17.38 0.93 12.41
CA PRO A 336 17.01 -0.46 12.53
C PRO A 336 16.41 -1.01 11.22
N VAL A 337 16.96 -2.15 10.74
CA VAL A 337 16.44 -2.87 9.58
C VAL A 337 16.22 -4.32 10.00
N SER A 338 14.98 -4.80 9.91
CA SER A 338 14.58 -6.15 10.32
C SER A 338 13.92 -6.90 9.17
N SER A 339 14.26 -8.17 8.99
CA SER A 339 13.61 -9.01 7.98
C SER A 339 12.32 -9.61 8.53
N VAL A 340 11.25 -9.54 7.75
CA VAL A 340 9.97 -10.21 7.97
C VAL A 340 9.66 -10.99 6.71
N LEU A 341 10.02 -12.25 6.72
CA LEU A 341 9.98 -13.11 5.54
C LEU A 341 8.54 -13.43 5.13
N LEU A 342 8.24 -13.41 3.81
CA LEU A 342 6.88 -13.63 3.31
C LEU A 342 6.41 -15.09 3.44
N ALA A 343 5.10 -15.29 3.27
CA ALA A 343 4.44 -16.59 3.26
C ALA A 343 4.77 -17.41 2.02
N HIS A 344 4.45 -18.70 2.12
CA HIS A 344 4.58 -19.67 1.03
C HIS A 344 3.20 -20.13 0.50
N ASP A 345 2.11 -19.55 1.03
CA ASP A 345 0.76 -19.97 0.66
C ASP A 345 0.55 -19.82 -0.85
N PRO A 346 0.07 -20.88 -1.53
CA PRO A 346 -0.27 -20.80 -2.94
C PRO A 346 -1.47 -19.84 -3.13
N PRO A 347 -1.75 -19.42 -4.38
CA PRO A 347 -2.97 -18.71 -4.69
C PRO A 347 -4.17 -19.47 -4.11
N ALA A 348 -5.10 -18.75 -3.47
CA ALA A 348 -6.26 -19.39 -2.87
C ALA A 348 -7.04 -20.14 -3.95
N SER A 349 -7.23 -21.43 -3.76
CA SER A 349 -8.17 -22.24 -4.52
C SER A 349 -9.58 -21.79 -4.13
N GLY A 350 -10.04 -20.67 -4.67
CA GLY A 350 -11.42 -20.21 -4.49
C GLY A 350 -12.41 -21.28 -4.98
N ASP A 351 -13.68 -21.19 -4.56
CA ASP A 351 -14.78 -22.07 -4.98
C ASP A 351 -15.06 -22.07 -6.50
N GLY A 352 -14.16 -21.48 -7.28
CA GLY A 352 -14.24 -21.42 -8.74
C GLY A 352 -14.07 -22.80 -9.36
N LYS A 353 -15.17 -23.35 -9.89
CA LYS A 353 -15.10 -24.53 -10.75
C LYS A 353 -14.19 -24.20 -11.93
N ILE A 354 -13.19 -25.04 -12.15
CA ILE A 354 -12.35 -24.96 -13.33
C ILE A 354 -13.15 -25.55 -14.48
N GLU A 355 -13.29 -24.81 -15.56
CA GLU A 355 -14.02 -25.27 -16.74
C GLU A 355 -13.29 -26.49 -17.34
N PRO A 356 -14.02 -27.57 -17.69
CA PRO A 356 -13.42 -28.77 -18.31
C PRO A 356 -12.59 -28.43 -19.56
N GLU A 357 -13.05 -27.47 -20.35
CA GLU A 357 -12.38 -27.01 -21.58
C GLU A 357 -10.97 -26.45 -21.31
N PHE A 358 -10.76 -25.84 -20.14
CA PHE A 358 -9.44 -25.38 -19.76
C PHE A 358 -8.49 -26.56 -19.48
N ILE A 359 -9.01 -27.60 -18.81
CA ILE A 359 -8.23 -28.80 -18.47
C ILE A 359 -7.86 -29.56 -19.76
N ASP A 360 -8.82 -29.73 -20.66
CA ASP A 360 -8.66 -30.46 -21.93
C ASP A 360 -7.63 -29.81 -22.87
N GLN A 361 -7.39 -28.50 -22.73
CA GLN A 361 -6.41 -27.77 -23.51
C GLN A 361 -4.98 -27.87 -22.95
N LEU A 362 -4.81 -28.37 -21.72
CA LEU A 362 -3.50 -28.48 -21.11
C LEU A 362 -2.74 -29.70 -21.65
N PRO A 363 -1.42 -29.57 -21.82
CA PRO A 363 -0.60 -30.73 -22.17
C PRO A 363 -0.60 -31.73 -20.99
N PRO A 364 -0.56 -33.05 -21.28
CA PRO A 364 -0.62 -34.08 -20.25
C PRO A 364 0.56 -34.05 -19.27
N GLU A 365 1.71 -33.56 -19.71
CA GLU A 365 2.91 -33.33 -18.91
C GLU A 365 3.52 -31.99 -19.25
N PHE A 366 3.75 -31.18 -18.24
CA PHE A 366 4.33 -29.85 -18.43
C PHE A 366 5.20 -29.42 -17.25
N VAL A 367 6.15 -28.53 -17.55
CA VAL A 367 6.91 -27.76 -16.58
C VAL A 367 6.32 -26.36 -16.51
N LEU A 368 6.25 -25.78 -15.33
CA LEU A 368 5.50 -24.54 -15.10
C LEU A 368 6.45 -23.40 -14.68
N CYS A 369 6.23 -22.21 -15.27
CA CYS A 369 6.84 -20.96 -14.81
C CYS A 369 5.74 -19.92 -14.60
N VAL A 370 5.56 -19.43 -13.36
CA VAL A 370 4.52 -18.46 -12.99
C VAL A 370 5.18 -17.14 -12.60
N CYS A 371 5.09 -16.12 -13.44
CA CYS A 371 5.52 -14.75 -13.14
C CYS A 371 5.12 -13.81 -14.27
N THR A 372 5.16 -12.49 -14.03
CA THR A 372 5.10 -11.51 -15.12
C THR A 372 6.22 -11.78 -16.12
N LEU A 373 5.91 -11.78 -17.42
CA LEU A 373 6.91 -11.97 -18.47
C LEU A 373 7.66 -10.64 -18.66
N GLU A 374 8.79 -10.48 -18.00
CA GLU A 374 9.63 -9.28 -18.04
C GLU A 374 11.11 -9.65 -18.06
N ALA A 375 11.98 -8.73 -18.49
CA ALA A 375 13.41 -8.98 -18.71
C ALA A 375 14.11 -9.63 -17.49
N ARG A 376 13.79 -9.18 -16.30
CA ARG A 376 14.35 -9.64 -15.02
C ARG A 376 14.10 -11.13 -14.75
N LYS A 377 13.00 -11.68 -15.26
CA LYS A 377 12.58 -13.08 -15.03
C LYS A 377 13.30 -14.09 -15.94
N ASN A 378 14.12 -13.61 -16.87
CA ASN A 378 15.05 -14.43 -17.66
C ASN A 378 14.40 -15.57 -18.48
N HIS A 379 13.25 -15.29 -19.09
CA HIS A 379 12.56 -16.28 -19.96
C HIS A 379 13.41 -16.71 -21.16
N THR A 380 14.37 -15.88 -21.57
CA THR A 380 15.31 -16.21 -22.65
C THR A 380 16.14 -17.46 -22.33
N LEU A 381 16.60 -17.60 -21.07
CA LEU A 381 17.31 -18.82 -20.64
C LEU A 381 16.42 -20.06 -20.81
N LEU A 382 15.13 -19.96 -20.43
CA LEU A 382 14.20 -21.09 -20.59
C LEU A 382 13.97 -21.44 -22.06
N LEU A 383 13.84 -20.44 -22.95
CA LEU A 383 13.71 -20.68 -24.38
C LEU A 383 14.95 -21.40 -24.93
N ASP A 384 16.15 -20.97 -24.56
CA ASP A 384 17.41 -21.57 -25.03
C ASP A 384 17.57 -22.98 -24.45
N VAL A 385 17.20 -23.24 -23.21
CA VAL A 385 17.19 -24.58 -22.59
C VAL A 385 16.21 -25.50 -23.32
N TRP A 386 14.95 -25.06 -23.54
CA TRP A 386 13.93 -25.87 -24.22
C TRP A 386 14.32 -26.15 -25.66
N THR A 387 14.98 -25.21 -26.34
CA THR A 387 15.54 -25.43 -27.69
C THR A 387 16.59 -26.57 -27.70
N GLN A 388 17.49 -26.57 -26.71
CA GLN A 388 18.50 -27.65 -26.59
C GLN A 388 17.85 -28.99 -26.23
N LEU A 389 16.85 -29.00 -25.32
CA LEU A 389 16.14 -30.22 -24.94
C LEU A 389 15.36 -30.80 -26.14
N TYR A 390 14.66 -29.93 -26.87
CA TYR A 390 13.91 -30.36 -28.06
C TYR A 390 14.82 -30.93 -29.16
N ALA A 391 15.96 -30.31 -29.38
CA ALA A 391 16.92 -30.81 -30.31
C ALA A 391 17.48 -32.21 -29.92
N ARG A 392 17.63 -32.51 -28.62
CA ARG A 392 18.12 -33.79 -28.10
C ARG A 392 17.05 -34.87 -27.98
N HIS A 393 15.84 -34.53 -27.60
CA HIS A 393 14.80 -35.47 -27.17
C HIS A 393 13.53 -35.43 -28.05
N GLY A 394 13.42 -34.45 -28.95
CA GLY A 394 12.29 -34.31 -29.88
C GLY A 394 10.95 -34.21 -29.09
N GLU A 395 9.97 -34.99 -29.52
CA GLU A 395 8.63 -35.01 -28.97
C GLU A 395 8.55 -35.42 -27.48
N ARG A 396 9.57 -36.10 -26.95
CA ARG A 396 9.65 -36.48 -25.54
C ARG A 396 9.93 -35.28 -24.60
N THR A 397 10.28 -34.12 -25.15
CA THR A 397 10.46 -32.91 -24.38
C THR A 397 9.08 -32.42 -23.87
N PRO A 398 8.83 -32.33 -22.55
CA PRO A 398 7.58 -31.81 -22.01
C PRO A 398 7.36 -30.35 -22.42
N VAL A 399 6.10 -29.95 -22.43
CA VAL A 399 5.72 -28.56 -22.70
C VAL A 399 6.15 -27.66 -21.54
N LEU A 400 6.70 -26.49 -21.86
CA LEU A 400 6.91 -25.40 -20.92
C LEU A 400 5.68 -24.48 -20.94
N VAL A 401 5.00 -24.37 -19.80
CA VAL A 401 3.86 -23.47 -19.63
C VAL A 401 4.33 -22.22 -18.88
N LEU A 402 4.29 -21.09 -19.56
CA LEU A 402 4.59 -19.77 -19.00
C LEU A 402 3.27 -19.08 -18.62
N VAL A 403 3.10 -18.73 -17.35
CA VAL A 403 1.87 -18.10 -16.85
C VAL A 403 2.17 -16.69 -16.36
N GLY A 404 1.55 -15.69 -17.00
CA GLY A 404 1.69 -14.30 -16.58
C GLY A 404 1.28 -13.29 -17.64
N LYS A 405 1.29 -12.01 -17.24
CA LYS A 405 1.08 -10.90 -18.15
C LYS A 405 2.40 -10.56 -18.87
N TRP A 406 2.31 -10.07 -20.10
CA TRP A 406 3.44 -9.45 -20.78
C TRP A 406 3.80 -8.14 -20.06
N GLY A 407 5.04 -8.06 -19.59
CA GLY A 407 5.63 -6.91 -18.91
C GLY A 407 6.57 -6.12 -19.83
N TRP A 408 7.58 -5.53 -19.26
CA TRP A 408 8.51 -4.62 -19.95
C TRP A 408 9.85 -5.28 -20.25
N GLY A 409 10.55 -4.77 -21.29
CA GLY A 409 11.88 -5.23 -21.69
C GLY A 409 11.91 -6.66 -22.22
N ILE A 410 10.78 -7.17 -22.72
CA ILE A 410 10.60 -8.56 -23.16
C ILE A 410 10.32 -8.67 -24.66
N GLU A 411 10.39 -7.56 -25.39
CA GLU A 411 10.03 -7.46 -26.79
C GLU A 411 10.87 -8.41 -27.67
N ALA A 412 12.19 -8.46 -27.42
CA ALA A 412 13.10 -9.36 -28.15
C ALA A 412 12.80 -10.86 -27.89
N PHE A 413 12.46 -11.21 -26.64
CA PHE A 413 12.02 -12.56 -26.30
C PHE A 413 10.71 -12.90 -27.02
N ARG A 414 9.74 -11.97 -26.97
CA ARG A 414 8.43 -12.17 -27.62
C ARG A 414 8.57 -12.39 -29.12
N GLN A 415 9.35 -11.55 -29.77
CA GLN A 415 9.62 -11.71 -31.20
C GLN A 415 10.28 -13.06 -31.49
N LYS A 416 11.33 -13.44 -30.73
CA LYS A 416 12.06 -14.71 -30.93
C LYS A 416 11.14 -15.94 -30.77
N ILE A 417 10.28 -15.96 -29.74
CA ILE A 417 9.38 -17.10 -29.49
C ILE A 417 8.29 -17.20 -30.57
N GLU A 418 7.77 -16.07 -31.07
CA GLU A 418 6.80 -16.01 -32.16
C GLU A 418 7.44 -16.49 -33.49
N GLU A 419 8.64 -16.05 -33.83
CA GLU A 419 9.44 -16.52 -35.02
C GLU A 419 9.70 -18.02 -34.96
N MET A 420 9.94 -18.60 -33.79
CA MET A 420 10.11 -20.02 -33.57
C MET A 420 8.78 -20.81 -33.49
N ASN A 421 7.65 -20.18 -33.78
CA ASN A 421 6.31 -20.77 -33.61
C ASN A 421 6.17 -21.48 -32.26
N PHE A 422 6.52 -20.77 -31.16
CA PHE A 422 6.51 -21.30 -29.79
C PHE A 422 7.23 -22.66 -29.66
N LEU A 423 8.35 -22.79 -30.33
CA LEU A 423 9.16 -24.02 -30.45
C LEU A 423 8.30 -25.22 -30.90
N SER A 424 7.56 -25.04 -31.99
CA SER A 424 6.59 -26.03 -32.51
C SER A 424 5.54 -26.49 -31.46
N GLY A 425 5.08 -25.57 -30.62
CA GLY A 425 4.09 -25.83 -29.57
C GLY A 425 4.65 -26.42 -28.27
N LYS A 426 5.98 -26.52 -28.14
CA LYS A 426 6.63 -26.95 -26.88
C LYS A 426 6.71 -25.86 -25.83
N ILE A 427 6.33 -24.64 -26.16
CA ILE A 427 6.16 -23.53 -25.20
C ILE A 427 4.75 -22.97 -25.35
N VAL A 428 4.04 -22.81 -24.23
CA VAL A 428 2.67 -22.26 -24.16
C VAL A 428 2.69 -21.06 -23.23
N VAL A 429 2.09 -19.95 -23.64
CA VAL A 429 1.96 -18.74 -22.82
C VAL A 429 0.49 -18.55 -22.45
N LEU A 430 0.19 -18.52 -21.14
CA LEU A 430 -1.14 -18.33 -20.60
C LEU A 430 -1.20 -17.03 -19.81
N GLY A 431 -2.15 -16.16 -20.13
CA GLY A 431 -2.38 -14.89 -19.45
C GLY A 431 -3.73 -14.83 -18.76
N ASN A 432 -3.87 -13.92 -17.80
CA ASN A 432 -5.15 -13.59 -17.15
C ASN A 432 -5.89 -14.78 -16.50
N LEU A 433 -5.17 -15.76 -15.96
CA LEU A 433 -5.76 -16.90 -15.28
C LEU A 433 -6.32 -16.51 -13.91
N SER A 434 -7.38 -17.21 -13.45
CA SER A 434 -7.85 -17.12 -12.07
C SER A 434 -6.88 -17.82 -11.12
N ASP A 435 -6.92 -17.46 -9.84
CA ASP A 435 -6.09 -18.09 -8.82
C ASP A 435 -6.36 -19.60 -8.74
N ALA A 436 -7.60 -20.03 -8.89
CA ALA A 436 -7.97 -21.44 -8.97
C ALA A 436 -7.29 -22.17 -10.16
N LYS A 437 -7.20 -21.52 -11.33
CA LYS A 437 -6.48 -22.08 -12.50
C LYS A 437 -4.98 -22.14 -12.26
N VAL A 438 -4.42 -21.13 -11.61
CA VAL A 438 -2.99 -21.11 -11.25
C VAL A 438 -2.67 -22.20 -10.22
N ASP A 439 -3.49 -22.34 -9.17
CA ASP A 439 -3.36 -23.43 -8.19
C ASP A 439 -3.45 -24.81 -8.86
N TYR A 440 -4.39 -24.98 -9.78
CA TYR A 440 -4.50 -26.22 -10.57
C TYR A 440 -3.22 -26.52 -11.33
N LEU A 441 -2.64 -25.53 -12.02
CA LEU A 441 -1.39 -25.72 -12.78
C LEU A 441 -0.23 -26.09 -11.86
N TYR A 442 -0.10 -25.46 -10.68
CA TYR A 442 0.91 -25.87 -9.70
C TYR A 442 0.73 -27.32 -9.28
N ARG A 443 -0.49 -27.75 -8.97
CA ARG A 443 -0.73 -29.14 -8.51
C ARG A 443 -0.54 -30.21 -9.58
N HIS A 444 -0.61 -29.86 -10.87
CA HIS A 444 -0.57 -30.81 -11.98
C HIS A 444 0.72 -30.74 -12.80
N CYS A 445 1.59 -29.72 -12.63
CA CYS A 445 2.88 -29.70 -13.30
C CYS A 445 3.82 -30.80 -12.79
N LEU A 446 4.84 -31.12 -13.59
CA LEU A 446 5.92 -31.99 -13.18
C LEU A 446 6.78 -31.35 -12.08
N PHE A 447 7.19 -30.13 -12.32
CA PHE A 447 7.93 -29.25 -11.42
C PHE A 447 7.85 -27.82 -11.95
N THR A 448 8.32 -26.85 -11.15
CA THR A 448 8.37 -25.45 -11.58
C THR A 448 9.79 -25.00 -11.88
N VAL A 449 9.93 -23.96 -12.72
CA VAL A 449 11.21 -23.30 -13.03
C VAL A 449 11.11 -21.80 -12.78
N PHE A 450 12.14 -21.20 -12.15
CA PHE A 450 12.15 -19.79 -11.80
C PHE A 450 13.55 -19.17 -11.94
N PRO A 451 13.99 -18.82 -13.17
CA PRO A 451 15.38 -18.47 -13.48
C PRO A 451 15.72 -16.99 -13.32
N SER A 452 15.01 -16.25 -12.49
CA SER A 452 15.14 -14.79 -12.34
C SER A 452 16.55 -14.33 -12.04
N PHE A 453 16.97 -13.21 -12.60
CA PHE A 453 18.27 -12.59 -12.30
C PHE A 453 18.30 -11.99 -10.89
N VAL A 454 17.20 -11.41 -10.45
CA VAL A 454 17.07 -10.77 -9.12
C VAL A 454 15.63 -10.77 -8.64
N GLU A 455 15.43 -11.01 -7.34
CA GLU A 455 14.13 -10.99 -6.66
C GLU A 455 14.25 -10.39 -5.26
N GLY A 456 13.18 -9.72 -4.81
CA GLY A 456 13.04 -9.35 -3.41
C GLY A 456 12.67 -10.55 -2.52
N TRP A 457 11.85 -11.49 -3.05
CA TRP A 457 11.46 -12.74 -2.38
C TRP A 457 11.43 -13.93 -3.36
N GLY A 458 10.39 -14.04 -4.17
CA GLY A 458 10.17 -15.16 -5.07
C GLY A 458 8.98 -16.03 -4.64
N LEU A 459 7.80 -15.43 -4.48
CA LEU A 459 6.56 -16.12 -4.12
C LEU A 459 6.35 -17.44 -4.88
N PRO A 460 6.57 -17.51 -6.23
CA PRO A 460 6.35 -18.74 -6.99
C PRO A 460 7.17 -19.95 -6.54
N VAL A 461 8.35 -19.72 -5.95
CA VAL A 461 9.18 -20.81 -5.42
C VAL A 461 8.50 -21.41 -4.17
N GLY A 462 8.06 -20.56 -3.25
CA GLY A 462 7.34 -21.00 -2.05
C GLY A 462 5.99 -21.64 -2.36
N GLU A 463 5.24 -21.08 -3.31
CA GLU A 463 3.97 -21.63 -3.81
C GLU A 463 4.13 -23.03 -4.39
N SER A 464 5.18 -23.23 -5.19
CA SER A 464 5.51 -24.55 -5.73
C SER A 464 5.71 -25.60 -4.63
N LEU A 465 6.58 -25.28 -3.65
CA LEU A 465 6.86 -26.17 -2.53
C LEU A 465 5.61 -26.44 -1.67
N ALA A 466 4.77 -25.41 -1.45
CA ALA A 466 3.52 -25.55 -0.71
C ALA A 466 2.51 -26.45 -1.43
N CYS A 467 2.52 -26.47 -2.76
CA CYS A 467 1.76 -27.43 -3.57
C CYS A 467 2.43 -28.83 -3.65
N GLY A 468 3.50 -29.08 -2.89
CA GLY A 468 4.23 -30.34 -2.91
C GLY A 468 5.01 -30.56 -4.20
N LYS A 469 5.31 -29.51 -4.97
CA LYS A 469 6.00 -29.62 -6.27
C LYS A 469 7.45 -29.16 -6.17
N PRO A 470 8.36 -29.90 -6.81
CA PRO A 470 9.75 -29.50 -6.96
C PRO A 470 9.88 -28.17 -7.69
N CYS A 471 10.89 -27.40 -7.34
CA CYS A 471 11.23 -26.16 -8.01
C CYS A 471 12.72 -26.12 -8.40
N ILE A 472 13.01 -25.67 -9.62
CA ILE A 472 14.37 -25.29 -10.03
C ILE A 472 14.38 -23.77 -10.11
N ALA A 473 15.17 -23.12 -9.26
CA ALA A 473 15.25 -21.66 -9.21
C ALA A 473 16.69 -21.19 -9.45
N SER A 474 16.87 -19.91 -9.78
CA SER A 474 18.21 -19.34 -9.78
C SER A 474 18.77 -19.27 -8.35
N ASN A 475 20.08 -19.32 -8.22
CA ASN A 475 20.79 -19.15 -6.95
C ASN A 475 20.97 -17.67 -6.55
N ALA A 476 20.30 -16.75 -7.26
CA ALA A 476 20.47 -15.32 -7.11
C ALA A 476 19.54 -14.73 -6.02
N SER A 477 20.00 -13.65 -5.41
CA SER A 477 19.24 -12.77 -4.50
C SER A 477 18.60 -13.51 -3.31
N SER A 478 17.30 -13.34 -3.09
CA SER A 478 16.53 -13.95 -2.00
C SER A 478 16.07 -15.39 -2.26
N LEU A 479 16.18 -15.91 -3.48
CA LEU A 479 15.60 -17.20 -3.83
C LEU A 479 16.11 -18.38 -2.98
N PRO A 480 17.40 -18.43 -2.55
CA PRO A 480 17.87 -19.44 -1.60
C PRO A 480 17.23 -19.35 -0.21
N GLU A 481 16.76 -18.15 0.21
CA GLU A 481 16.05 -17.98 1.50
C GLU A 481 14.64 -18.57 1.46
N VAL A 482 14.00 -18.60 0.26
CA VAL A 482 12.66 -19.16 0.06
C VAL A 482 12.70 -20.68 -0.02
N GLY A 483 13.62 -21.22 -0.82
CA GLY A 483 13.63 -22.64 -1.18
C GLY A 483 14.51 -23.51 -0.29
N GLY A 484 15.53 -22.93 0.37
CA GLY A 484 16.48 -23.66 1.20
C GLY A 484 17.11 -24.83 0.45
N SER A 485 17.27 -25.95 1.15
CA SER A 485 17.84 -27.20 0.59
C SER A 485 16.86 -28.03 -0.25
N LEU A 486 15.58 -27.65 -0.31
CA LEU A 486 14.55 -28.40 -1.02
C LEU A 486 14.44 -28.00 -2.50
N VAL A 487 15.06 -26.90 -2.90
CA VAL A 487 15.12 -26.40 -4.26
C VAL A 487 16.45 -26.77 -4.92
N ARG A 488 16.43 -27.07 -6.21
CA ARG A 488 17.64 -27.21 -7.02
C ARG A 488 17.95 -25.86 -7.67
N TYR A 489 19.20 -25.44 -7.56
CA TYR A 489 19.59 -24.10 -8.01
C TYR A 489 20.39 -24.14 -9.31
N ILE A 490 20.15 -23.12 -10.14
CA ILE A 490 20.87 -22.86 -11.39
C ILE A 490 21.52 -21.47 -11.33
N ASP A 491 22.63 -21.29 -12.01
CA ASP A 491 23.16 -19.96 -12.31
C ASP A 491 22.34 -19.37 -13.46
N PRO A 492 21.69 -18.20 -13.27
CA PRO A 492 20.87 -17.57 -14.31
C PRO A 492 21.67 -17.10 -15.53
N HIS A 493 23.01 -17.13 -15.47
CA HIS A 493 23.91 -16.76 -16.54
C HIS A 493 24.54 -17.97 -17.27
N ASP A 494 24.37 -19.20 -16.75
CA ASP A 494 24.91 -20.42 -17.35
C ASP A 494 23.80 -21.32 -17.91
N CYS A 495 23.43 -21.09 -19.17
CA CYS A 495 22.43 -21.88 -19.87
C CYS A 495 22.81 -23.37 -20.01
N ALA A 496 24.09 -23.70 -20.16
CA ALA A 496 24.51 -25.07 -20.35
C ALA A 496 24.43 -25.89 -19.05
N ALA A 497 24.80 -25.32 -17.92
CA ALA A 497 24.60 -25.93 -16.61
C ALA A 497 23.12 -26.02 -16.25
N ALA A 498 22.36 -24.97 -16.51
CA ALA A 498 20.91 -24.94 -16.28
C ALA A 498 20.20 -26.05 -17.08
N ALA A 499 20.54 -26.22 -18.34
CA ALA A 499 19.98 -27.29 -19.17
C ALA A 499 20.18 -28.69 -18.56
N LYS A 500 21.39 -29.00 -18.04
CA LYS A 500 21.68 -30.30 -17.41
C LYS A 500 20.84 -30.52 -16.13
N ILE A 501 20.71 -29.48 -15.31
CA ILE A 501 19.94 -29.55 -14.04
C ILE A 501 18.46 -29.74 -14.34
N ILE A 502 17.92 -29.04 -15.35
CA ILE A 502 16.50 -29.15 -15.76
C ILE A 502 16.22 -30.48 -16.44
N GLU A 503 17.16 -30.99 -17.28
CA GLU A 503 17.03 -32.26 -18.01
C GLU A 503 16.94 -33.47 -17.07
N LYS A 504 17.69 -33.46 -15.95
CA LYS A 504 17.76 -34.61 -15.03
C LYS A 504 16.38 -35.08 -14.55
N PRO A 505 15.51 -34.26 -13.91
CA PRO A 505 14.20 -34.73 -13.46
C PRO A 505 13.20 -35.01 -14.61
N LEU A 506 13.48 -34.52 -15.83
CA LEU A 506 12.67 -34.85 -17.01
C LEU A 506 12.98 -36.26 -17.51
N MET A 507 14.22 -36.68 -17.47
CA MET A 507 14.66 -37.96 -17.99
C MET A 507 14.68 -39.07 -16.92
N ASP A 508 14.84 -38.71 -15.66
CA ASP A 508 14.84 -39.63 -14.50
C ASP A 508 13.61 -39.44 -13.63
N ARG A 509 12.56 -40.22 -13.91
CA ARG A 509 11.29 -40.17 -13.18
C ARG A 509 11.42 -40.64 -11.74
N ALA A 510 12.39 -41.49 -11.42
CA ALA A 510 12.65 -41.92 -10.06
C ALA A 510 13.26 -40.80 -9.21
N ASP A 511 14.21 -40.03 -9.79
CA ASP A 511 14.78 -38.83 -9.17
C ASP A 511 13.68 -37.78 -8.88
N LEU A 512 12.80 -37.53 -9.85
CA LEU A 512 11.68 -36.60 -9.67
C LEU A 512 10.73 -37.05 -8.56
N ALA A 513 10.36 -38.33 -8.54
CA ALA A 513 9.47 -38.86 -7.51
C ALA A 513 10.09 -38.80 -6.11
N ALA A 514 11.37 -39.16 -5.96
CA ALA A 514 12.10 -39.08 -4.72
C ALA A 514 12.18 -37.63 -4.20
N TRP A 515 12.48 -36.69 -5.09
CA TRP A 515 12.54 -35.27 -4.74
C TRP A 515 11.16 -34.71 -4.33
N THR A 516 10.09 -35.07 -5.07
CA THR A 516 8.71 -34.73 -4.68
C THR A 516 8.36 -35.28 -3.30
N ALA A 517 8.66 -36.55 -3.03
CA ALA A 517 8.42 -37.18 -1.73
C ALA A 517 9.21 -36.50 -0.60
N GLN A 518 10.42 -36.03 -0.86
CA GLN A 518 11.21 -35.26 0.11
C GLN A 518 10.52 -33.95 0.45
N ILE A 519 10.04 -33.18 -0.53
CA ILE A 519 9.36 -31.91 -0.31
C ILE A 519 8.10 -32.09 0.51
N VAL A 520 7.25 -33.05 0.17
CA VAL A 520 6.02 -33.35 0.92
C VAL A 520 6.32 -33.71 2.39
N ARG A 521 7.41 -34.43 2.63
CA ARG A 521 7.82 -34.82 3.98
C ARG A 521 8.43 -33.67 4.79
N GLU A 522 9.24 -32.83 4.19
CA GLU A 522 10.15 -31.92 4.89
C GLU A 522 9.72 -30.46 4.85
N PHE A 523 9.01 -30.02 3.81
CA PHE A 523 8.61 -28.63 3.68
C PHE A 523 7.56 -28.25 4.74
N ARG A 524 7.79 -27.14 5.39
CA ARG A 524 6.87 -26.52 6.35
C ARG A 524 6.58 -25.12 5.88
N PRO A 525 5.41 -24.86 5.25
CA PRO A 525 5.06 -23.56 4.75
C PRO A 525 4.89 -22.57 5.90
N ARG A 526 5.40 -21.35 5.70
CA ARG A 526 5.04 -20.19 6.52
C ARG A 526 3.72 -19.67 5.96
N THR A 527 2.78 -19.40 6.86
CA THR A 527 1.47 -18.86 6.51
C THR A 527 1.46 -17.34 6.55
N TRP A 528 0.45 -16.70 5.93
CA TRP A 528 0.27 -15.25 6.04
C TRP A 528 0.04 -14.79 7.47
N ASN A 529 -0.53 -15.65 8.30
CA ASN A 529 -0.66 -15.37 9.71
C ASN A 529 0.69 -15.26 10.44
N ASP A 530 1.61 -16.17 10.16
CA ASP A 530 2.96 -16.10 10.73
C ASP A 530 3.64 -14.80 10.30
N VAL A 531 3.43 -14.36 9.06
CA VAL A 531 3.96 -13.11 8.53
C VAL A 531 3.37 -11.90 9.25
N THR A 532 2.04 -11.85 9.39
CA THR A 532 1.34 -10.71 10.02
C THR A 532 1.73 -10.59 11.49
N ASP A 533 1.80 -11.72 12.22
CA ASP A 533 2.22 -11.76 13.62
C ASP A 533 3.66 -11.21 13.76
N VAL A 534 4.61 -11.72 12.97
CA VAL A 534 6.02 -11.28 13.02
C VAL A 534 6.16 -9.81 12.59
N LEU A 535 5.41 -9.38 11.58
CA LEU A 535 5.44 -7.99 11.11
C LEU A 535 5.03 -7.03 12.23
N LEU A 536 3.91 -7.30 12.88
CA LEU A 536 3.38 -6.43 13.92
C LEU A 536 4.25 -6.44 15.19
N ASP A 537 4.76 -7.60 15.59
CA ASP A 537 5.71 -7.69 16.70
C ASP A 537 7.00 -6.90 16.38
N THR A 538 7.48 -6.95 15.14
CA THR A 538 8.65 -6.20 14.70
C THR A 538 8.39 -4.70 14.72
N VAL A 539 7.23 -4.25 14.23
CA VAL A 539 6.81 -2.84 14.25
C VAL A 539 6.73 -2.33 15.70
N LYS A 540 6.05 -3.06 16.60
CA LYS A 540 5.92 -2.71 18.02
C LYS A 540 7.27 -2.63 18.72
N SER A 541 8.12 -3.63 18.53
CA SER A 541 9.46 -3.68 19.13
C SER A 541 10.35 -2.54 18.63
N SER A 542 10.29 -2.22 17.35
CA SER A 542 11.03 -1.10 16.76
C SER A 542 10.57 0.25 17.32
N ALA A 543 9.27 0.42 17.51
CA ALA A 543 8.69 1.62 18.09
C ALA A 543 9.11 1.80 19.57
N VAL A 544 9.08 0.72 20.36
CA VAL A 544 9.54 0.74 21.76
C VAL A 544 11.03 1.11 21.85
N ALA A 545 11.87 0.48 21.03
CA ALA A 545 13.31 0.77 21.01
C ALA A 545 13.61 2.20 20.56
N GLY A 546 12.80 2.75 19.67
CA GLY A 546 12.98 4.11 19.12
C GLY A 546 12.53 5.24 20.05
N ARG A 547 11.67 4.97 21.07
CA ARG A 547 11.11 6.02 21.95
C ARG A 547 12.14 6.89 22.66
N ASN A 548 13.37 6.40 22.83
CA ASN A 548 14.45 7.08 23.52
C ASN A 548 15.44 7.78 22.58
N SER A 549 15.24 7.75 21.27
CA SER A 549 16.09 8.44 20.30
C SER A 549 15.36 9.64 19.72
N GLU A 550 15.75 10.85 20.09
CA GLU A 550 15.35 12.06 19.38
C GLU A 550 15.95 12.01 17.96
N ARG A 551 15.16 11.60 17.00
CA ARG A 551 15.53 11.60 15.58
C ARG A 551 14.85 12.78 14.91
N SER A 552 15.54 13.92 14.93
CA SER A 552 15.14 15.13 14.22
C SER A 552 15.43 14.97 12.72
N LEU A 553 14.52 15.46 11.87
CA LEU A 553 14.77 15.67 10.44
C LEU A 553 15.59 16.95 10.25
N ASP A 554 16.74 17.04 10.90
CA ASP A 554 17.60 18.19 10.76
C ASP A 554 18.23 18.21 9.36
N VAL A 555 18.00 19.28 8.64
CA VAL A 555 18.62 19.55 7.34
C VAL A 555 19.73 20.54 7.56
N LEU A 556 20.97 20.11 7.30
CA LEU A 556 22.15 20.96 7.46
C LEU A 556 22.44 21.69 6.14
N PHE A 557 22.41 23.01 6.17
CA PHE A 557 22.80 23.87 5.06
C PHE A 557 24.16 24.50 5.31
N ALA A 558 25.05 24.45 4.32
CA ALA A 558 26.32 25.14 4.35
C ALA A 558 26.19 26.62 3.90
N PRO A 559 26.98 27.57 4.45
CA PRO A 559 26.96 28.94 4.02
C PRO A 559 27.33 29.09 2.52
N ALA A 560 26.77 30.10 1.87
CA ALA A 560 27.03 30.47 0.48
C ALA A 560 26.70 29.39 -0.58
N ARG A 561 25.96 28.36 -0.23
CA ARG A 561 25.42 27.34 -1.16
C ARG A 561 23.94 27.57 -1.41
N VAL A 562 23.53 27.52 -2.69
CA VAL A 562 22.10 27.63 -3.08
C VAL A 562 21.40 26.29 -2.91
N TYR A 563 20.31 26.27 -2.15
CA TYR A 563 19.48 25.09 -1.89
C TYR A 563 18.14 25.23 -2.60
N GLN A 564 17.90 24.36 -3.58
CA GLN A 564 16.67 24.32 -4.36
C GLN A 564 15.65 23.36 -3.72
N PHE A 565 14.36 23.67 -3.88
CA PHE A 565 13.23 22.91 -3.31
C PHE A 565 12.39 22.18 -4.37
N GLY A 566 12.78 22.23 -5.63
CA GLY A 566 12.13 21.52 -6.71
C GLY A 566 12.20 19.99 -6.57
N SER A 567 11.31 19.29 -7.27
CA SER A 567 11.33 17.84 -7.40
C SER A 567 12.33 17.35 -8.44
N ALA A 568 13.46 18.06 -8.62
CA ALA A 568 14.50 17.73 -9.60
C ALA A 568 14.84 16.23 -9.57
N PRO A 569 14.96 15.59 -10.74
CA PRO A 569 15.24 14.16 -10.82
C PRO A 569 16.59 13.85 -10.16
N VAL A 570 16.67 12.68 -9.53
CA VAL A 570 17.94 12.12 -9.06
C VAL A 570 18.77 11.77 -10.28
N GLN A 571 20.00 12.27 -10.39
CA GLN A 571 20.89 11.95 -11.50
C GLN A 571 21.33 10.48 -11.37
N VAL A 572 21.06 9.70 -12.42
CA VAL A 572 21.55 8.31 -12.54
C VAL A 572 22.86 8.37 -13.29
N GLY A 573 23.96 7.98 -12.64
CA GLY A 573 25.26 7.88 -13.30
C GLY A 573 25.24 6.82 -14.43
N ALA A 574 26.02 7.05 -15.49
CA ALA A 574 26.27 6.07 -16.53
C ALA A 574 27.14 4.93 -15.95
N GLY A 575 26.52 3.87 -15.45
CA GLY A 575 27.20 2.71 -14.90
C GLY A 575 26.24 1.74 -14.19
N VAL A 576 26.73 0.57 -13.90
CA VAL A 576 25.99 -0.63 -13.45
C VAL A 576 25.18 -0.48 -12.15
N ALA A 577 25.32 0.62 -11.41
CA ALA A 577 24.51 0.91 -10.24
C ALA A 577 23.77 2.24 -10.45
N ALA A 578 22.45 2.22 -10.39
CA ALA A 578 21.68 3.45 -10.18
C ALA A 578 22.14 4.04 -8.85
N THR A 579 22.79 5.18 -8.90
CA THR A 579 23.17 5.90 -7.69
C THR A 579 22.02 6.83 -7.32
N LEU A 580 21.70 6.89 -6.04
CA LEU A 580 20.81 7.92 -5.51
C LEU A 580 21.52 9.28 -5.51
N SER A 581 22.43 9.52 -6.51
CA SER A 581 23.14 10.77 -6.67
C SER A 581 22.14 11.93 -6.82
N GLY A 582 22.36 13.02 -6.11
CA GLY A 582 21.40 14.12 -6.03
C GLY A 582 20.40 14.02 -4.87
N TRP A 583 20.48 12.98 -4.02
CA TRP A 583 19.66 12.85 -2.83
C TRP A 583 19.81 14.07 -1.88
N GLU A 584 21.00 14.67 -1.83
CA GLU A 584 21.24 15.91 -1.09
C GLU A 584 20.31 17.06 -1.51
N GLN A 585 19.98 17.16 -2.81
CA GLN A 585 19.01 18.15 -3.28
C GLN A 585 17.60 17.82 -2.79
N ARG A 586 17.27 16.55 -2.68
CA ARG A 586 15.96 16.12 -2.17
C ARG A 586 15.81 16.32 -0.67
N GLN A 587 16.90 16.19 0.13
CA GLN A 587 16.81 16.51 1.58
C GLN A 587 16.40 17.97 1.81
N ASN A 588 16.72 18.90 0.91
CA ASN A 588 16.31 20.31 1.06
C ASN A 588 14.79 20.46 1.26
N ARG A 589 14.01 19.55 0.67
CA ARG A 589 12.55 19.54 0.81
C ARG A 589 12.09 19.36 2.26
N PHE A 590 12.89 18.68 3.08
CA PHE A 590 12.61 18.50 4.51
C PHE A 590 12.82 19.77 5.33
N ALA A 591 13.48 20.81 4.78
CA ALA A 591 13.51 22.13 5.36
C ALA A 591 12.16 22.89 5.25
N LEU A 592 11.27 22.46 4.36
CA LEU A 592 9.92 23.00 4.19
C LEU A 592 9.01 22.45 5.29
N ARG A 593 8.88 23.15 6.41
CA ARG A 593 8.09 22.70 7.56
C ARG A 593 6.58 22.83 7.29
N SER A 594 5.86 23.57 8.07
CA SER A 594 4.41 23.71 7.91
C SER A 594 4.02 24.69 6.80
N GLY A 595 2.88 24.44 6.15
CA GLY A 595 2.24 25.38 5.22
C GLY A 595 2.67 25.22 3.76
N TRP A 596 3.21 24.08 3.34
CA TRP A 596 3.63 23.80 1.96
C TRP A 596 2.78 22.70 1.31
N HIS A 597 2.70 22.71 0.00
CA HIS A 597 2.26 21.60 -0.84
C HIS A 597 3.44 20.69 -1.21
N GLY A 598 3.18 19.57 -1.88
CA GLY A 598 4.21 18.76 -2.54
C GLY A 598 5.04 19.58 -3.54
N ALA A 599 6.34 19.26 -3.65
CA ALA A 599 7.23 19.98 -4.54
C ALA A 599 6.93 19.70 -6.01
N GLU A 600 7.01 20.75 -6.84
CA GLU A 600 7.03 20.71 -8.30
C GLU A 600 8.49 20.82 -8.80
N ASP A 601 8.73 20.62 -10.11
CA ASP A 601 10.11 20.63 -10.65
C ASP A 601 10.90 21.91 -10.34
N TRP A 602 10.23 23.05 -10.29
CA TRP A 602 10.83 24.36 -10.06
C TRP A 602 10.92 24.77 -8.59
N GLY A 603 10.18 24.15 -7.67
CA GLY A 603 10.04 24.54 -6.27
C GLY A 603 8.75 24.12 -5.63
N CYS A 604 8.28 24.82 -4.62
CA CYS A 604 7.11 24.47 -3.84
C CYS A 604 6.16 25.66 -3.62
N TRP A 605 4.84 25.40 -3.70
CA TRP A 605 3.81 26.40 -3.35
C TRP A 605 3.45 26.31 -1.88
N SER A 606 3.27 27.46 -1.22
CA SER A 606 2.67 27.46 0.10
C SER A 606 1.16 27.13 0.00
N SER A 607 0.71 26.28 0.93
CA SER A 607 -0.69 25.84 1.08
C SER A 607 -1.47 26.73 2.04
N ARG A 608 -0.78 27.61 2.75
CA ARG A 608 -1.33 28.57 3.73
C ARG A 608 -0.75 29.97 3.48
N PRO A 609 -1.40 31.04 3.97
CA PRO A 609 -0.88 32.38 3.87
C PRO A 609 0.50 32.56 4.48
N VAL A 610 0.81 31.78 5.54
CA VAL A 610 2.12 31.72 6.19
C VAL A 610 2.68 30.31 6.06
N ALA A 611 3.92 30.19 5.61
CA ALA A 611 4.64 28.93 5.47
C ALA A 611 6.03 29.02 6.09
N ASN A 612 6.50 27.95 6.72
CA ASN A 612 7.71 27.91 7.51
C ASN A 612 8.83 27.15 6.78
N VAL A 613 10.05 27.67 6.90
CA VAL A 613 11.29 27.02 6.44
C VAL A 613 12.24 26.94 7.63
N GLU A 614 12.82 25.76 7.85
CA GLU A 614 13.72 25.54 8.97
C GLU A 614 14.91 24.66 8.53
N PHE A 615 16.12 25.09 8.85
CA PHE A 615 17.34 24.32 8.62
C PHE A 615 18.38 24.63 9.69
N LYS A 616 19.40 23.79 9.81
CA LYS A 616 20.57 24.02 10.69
C LYS A 616 21.77 24.46 9.90
N THR A 617 22.70 25.11 10.59
CA THR A 617 24.01 25.55 10.08
C THR A 617 25.10 25.19 11.07
N GLU A 618 26.34 25.06 10.57
CA GLU A 618 27.54 24.91 11.41
C GLU A 618 28.01 26.24 12.00
N LEU A 619 27.42 27.37 11.61
CA LEU A 619 27.76 28.67 12.18
C LEU A 619 27.33 28.75 13.66
N PRO A 620 28.10 29.38 14.53
CA PRO A 620 27.73 29.52 15.93
C PRO A 620 26.44 30.31 16.12
N ALA A 621 25.70 29.97 17.18
CA ALA A 621 24.53 30.74 17.59
C ALA A 621 24.90 32.22 17.85
N GLY A 622 24.02 33.13 17.44
CA GLY A 622 24.28 34.59 17.51
C GLY A 622 25.06 35.15 16.31
N THR A 623 25.56 34.32 15.39
CA THR A 623 26.21 34.81 14.15
C THR A 623 25.21 35.58 13.31
N GLU A 624 25.54 36.84 12.93
CA GLU A 624 24.75 37.63 12.01
C GLU A 624 24.85 37.10 10.59
N ILE A 625 23.71 36.80 9.97
CA ILE A 625 23.60 36.23 8.64
C ILE A 625 22.63 37.02 7.76
N SER A 626 22.81 36.90 6.46
CA SER A 626 21.83 37.29 5.47
C SER A 626 21.28 36.04 4.81
N VAL A 627 19.97 35.83 4.88
CA VAL A 627 19.24 34.76 4.19
C VAL A 627 18.53 35.34 2.97
N LEU A 628 18.71 34.74 1.81
CA LEU A 628 18.03 35.12 0.57
C LEU A 628 17.09 33.97 0.17
N ALA A 629 15.84 34.32 -0.08
CA ALA A 629 14.82 33.37 -0.54
C ALA A 629 14.34 33.77 -1.96
N MET A 630 14.35 32.84 -2.90
CA MET A 630 13.84 33.05 -4.25
C MET A 630 12.35 32.71 -4.29
N VAL A 631 11.51 33.72 -4.47
CA VAL A 631 10.05 33.60 -4.39
C VAL A 631 9.35 34.07 -5.66
N ARG A 632 8.12 33.58 -5.87
CA ARG A 632 7.22 34.01 -6.95
C ARG A 632 5.77 34.11 -6.46
N PRO A 633 4.90 34.97 -7.06
CA PRO A 633 3.49 35.01 -6.73
C PRO A 633 2.76 33.79 -7.32
N SER A 634 1.70 33.34 -6.65
CA SER A 634 0.87 32.24 -7.15
C SER A 634 -0.02 32.69 -8.32
N PRO A 635 -0.28 31.81 -9.30
CA PRO A 635 -1.29 32.04 -10.33
C PRO A 635 -2.69 32.25 -9.71
N PRO A 636 -3.58 33.04 -10.32
CA PRO A 636 -3.40 33.81 -11.56
C PRO A 636 -2.78 35.19 -11.34
N SER A 637 -2.28 35.50 -10.15
CA SER A 637 -1.74 36.83 -9.80
C SER A 637 -0.44 37.09 -10.57
N LYS A 638 -0.37 38.24 -11.23
CA LYS A 638 0.85 38.68 -11.91
C LYS A 638 1.84 39.35 -10.98
N THR A 639 1.39 39.81 -9.82
CA THR A 639 2.19 40.45 -8.78
C THR A 639 1.73 40.04 -7.40
N GLY A 640 2.55 40.25 -6.39
CA GLY A 640 2.20 39.99 -5.00
C GLY A 640 3.13 40.77 -4.05
N THR A 641 2.73 40.89 -2.81
CA THR A 641 3.55 41.41 -1.71
C THR A 641 3.84 40.28 -0.74
N VAL A 642 5.13 40.01 -0.53
CA VAL A 642 5.61 38.92 0.33
C VAL A 642 6.45 39.50 1.48
N VAL A 643 6.24 39.01 2.66
CA VAL A 643 7.07 39.25 3.83
C VAL A 643 7.87 38.00 4.14
N LEU A 644 9.19 38.14 4.24
CA LEU A 644 10.11 37.18 4.80
C LEU A 644 10.52 37.66 6.18
N ARG A 645 10.35 36.84 7.21
CA ARG A 645 10.74 37.16 8.59
C ARG A 645 11.35 35.96 9.30
N ASP A 646 12.08 36.18 10.38
CA ASP A 646 12.40 35.12 11.34
C ASP A 646 11.16 34.74 12.18
N VAL A 647 11.18 33.55 12.78
CA VAL A 647 10.06 33.06 13.59
C VAL A 647 9.90 33.86 14.89
N ALA A 648 11.01 34.41 15.45
CA ALA A 648 10.98 35.29 16.61
C ALA A 648 10.28 36.63 16.31
N GLY A 649 10.13 36.98 15.02
CA GLY A 649 9.47 38.22 14.59
C GLY A 649 10.30 39.46 14.76
N GLU A 650 11.57 39.33 15.14
CA GLU A 650 12.51 40.45 15.41
C GLU A 650 12.99 41.08 14.11
N CYS A 651 13.16 40.28 13.05
CA CYS A 651 13.62 40.72 11.75
C CYS A 651 12.56 40.39 10.66
N ALA A 652 12.26 41.38 9.80
CA ALA A 652 11.35 41.18 8.68
C ALA A 652 11.74 42.05 7.48
N THR A 653 11.55 41.51 6.28
CA THR A 653 11.72 42.22 5.00
C THR A 653 10.45 42.03 4.17
N THR A 654 9.96 43.13 3.56
CA THR A 654 8.82 43.13 2.67
C THR A 654 9.26 43.46 1.24
N ALA A 655 8.80 42.66 0.28
CA ALA A 655 9.08 42.87 -1.13
C ALA A 655 7.85 42.71 -2.01
N LYS A 656 7.78 43.53 -3.07
CA LYS A 656 6.84 43.32 -4.18
C LYS A 656 7.47 42.37 -5.19
N ILE A 657 6.75 41.33 -5.57
CA ILE A 657 7.19 40.29 -6.49
C ILE A 657 6.31 40.25 -7.74
N SER A 658 6.85 39.76 -8.84
CA SER A 658 6.18 39.65 -10.13
C SER A 658 6.24 38.22 -10.68
N ALA A 659 5.23 37.79 -11.40
CA ALA A 659 5.20 36.50 -12.06
C ALA A 659 6.16 36.43 -13.27
N ALA A 660 6.55 37.57 -13.83
CA ALA A 660 7.43 37.61 -14.99
C ALA A 660 8.85 37.09 -14.69
N LYS A 661 9.29 37.23 -13.43
CA LYS A 661 10.62 36.76 -12.98
C LYS A 661 10.59 36.47 -11.48
N PRO A 662 11.07 35.29 -11.03
CA PRO A 662 11.30 35.05 -9.60
C PRO A 662 12.20 36.11 -8.99
N ALA A 663 11.95 36.48 -7.74
CA ALA A 663 12.70 37.52 -7.05
C ALA A 663 13.41 36.98 -5.82
N TRP A 664 14.67 37.37 -5.60
CA TRP A 664 15.38 37.15 -4.36
C TRP A 664 14.98 38.20 -3.31
N ILE A 665 14.52 37.73 -2.16
CA ILE A 665 14.24 38.58 -0.99
C ILE A 665 15.29 38.28 0.05
N ALA A 666 15.95 39.32 0.55
CA ALA A 666 17.00 39.20 1.58
C ALA A 666 16.47 39.56 2.96
N LEU A 667 16.76 38.75 3.95
CA LEU A 667 16.48 38.97 5.36
C LEU A 667 17.82 38.95 6.12
N LYS A 668 18.08 39.96 6.94
CA LYS A 668 19.16 39.92 7.93
C LYS A 668 18.60 39.39 9.24
N THR A 669 19.24 38.39 9.81
CA THR A 669 18.86 37.76 11.07
C THR A 669 20.09 37.15 11.75
N GLN A 670 19.89 36.47 12.87
CA GLN A 670 20.95 35.76 13.58
C GLN A 670 20.69 34.25 13.61
N VAL A 671 21.77 33.50 13.72
CA VAL A 671 21.69 32.05 13.93
C VAL A 671 21.14 31.78 15.33
N GLY A 672 20.06 31.05 15.42
CA GLY A 672 19.40 30.67 16.68
C GLY A 672 20.19 29.63 17.48
N ALA A 673 19.62 29.21 18.58
CA ALA A 673 20.17 28.13 19.41
C ALA A 673 20.40 26.87 18.58
N GLU A 674 21.41 26.08 18.91
CA GLU A 674 21.78 24.83 18.22
C GLU A 674 22.05 24.97 16.71
N GLY A 675 22.42 26.19 16.25
CA GLY A 675 22.66 26.44 14.84
C GLY A 675 21.39 26.53 13.98
N LYS A 676 20.21 26.73 14.57
CA LYS A 676 18.91 26.72 13.91
C LYS A 676 18.58 28.03 13.23
N ILE A 677 18.03 27.96 12.03
CA ILE A 677 17.49 29.10 11.27
C ILE A 677 16.06 28.80 10.94
N GLU A 678 15.12 29.60 11.46
CA GLU A 678 13.69 29.45 11.30
C GLU A 678 13.10 30.69 10.64
N LEU A 679 12.46 30.49 9.48
CA LEU A 679 11.93 31.55 8.65
C LEU A 679 10.44 31.35 8.41
N GLN A 680 9.73 32.47 8.28
CA GLN A 680 8.37 32.52 7.80
C GLN A 680 8.28 33.31 6.49
N ILE A 681 7.56 32.73 5.54
CA ILE A 681 7.25 33.39 4.27
C ILE A 681 5.75 33.60 4.24
N GLN A 682 5.33 34.87 4.09
CA GLN A 682 3.92 35.25 4.15
C GLN A 682 3.54 36.12 2.95
N ARG A 683 2.40 35.81 2.35
CA ARG A 683 1.75 36.71 1.38
C ARG A 683 0.80 37.65 2.13
N VAL A 684 0.90 38.97 1.91
CA VAL A 684 0.15 39.99 2.67
C VAL A 684 -0.78 40.85 1.82
N ASP A 685 -0.84 40.68 0.51
CA ASP A 685 -1.74 41.48 -0.33
C ASP A 685 -3.21 40.98 -0.22
N THR A 686 -4.11 41.94 -0.06
CA THR A 686 -5.56 41.68 0.14
C THR A 686 -6.33 41.38 -1.15
N SER A 687 -5.69 41.55 -2.32
CA SER A 687 -6.33 41.35 -3.64
C SER A 687 -6.25 39.91 -4.16
N TYR A 688 -5.80 38.99 -3.34
CA TYR A 688 -5.64 37.60 -3.74
C TYR A 688 -7.00 36.93 -4.02
N ARG A 689 -7.15 36.38 -5.23
CA ARG A 689 -8.26 35.48 -5.60
C ARG A 689 -7.69 34.08 -5.85
N GLN A 690 -8.28 33.10 -5.19
CA GLN A 690 -7.90 31.70 -5.35
C GLN A 690 -8.25 31.22 -6.78
N ALA A 691 -7.28 30.67 -7.52
CA ALA A 691 -7.47 30.20 -8.89
C ALA A 691 -8.25 28.89 -8.98
N GLU A 692 -8.07 28.02 -8.00
CA GLU A 692 -8.69 26.70 -7.96
C GLU A 692 -9.37 26.47 -6.61
N PRO A 693 -10.65 26.02 -6.59
CA PRO A 693 -11.37 25.77 -5.33
C PRO A 693 -10.78 24.59 -4.52
N ARG A 694 -9.98 23.73 -5.14
CA ARG A 694 -9.44 22.52 -4.52
C ARG A 694 -8.01 22.64 -3.99
N ARG A 695 -7.22 23.62 -4.44
CA ARG A 695 -5.81 23.81 -4.05
C ARG A 695 -5.53 25.29 -3.81
N ALA A 696 -5.37 25.67 -2.54
CA ALA A 696 -4.98 27.03 -2.18
C ALA A 696 -3.48 27.23 -2.45
N LEU A 697 -3.12 28.25 -3.25
CA LEU A 697 -1.73 28.61 -3.55
C LEU A 697 -1.50 30.07 -3.17
N PHE A 698 -0.49 30.37 -2.37
CA PHE A 698 -0.23 31.75 -1.89
C PHE A 698 1.10 32.30 -2.41
N VAL A 699 2.22 31.67 -2.09
CA VAL A 699 3.55 32.08 -2.55
C VAL A 699 4.36 30.86 -2.94
N GLY A 700 5.17 30.96 -4.00
CA GLY A 700 6.09 29.93 -4.41
C GLY A 700 7.51 30.19 -3.91
N LEU A 701 8.20 29.17 -3.39
CA LEU A 701 9.60 29.19 -3.00
C LEU A 701 10.39 28.25 -3.90
N SER A 702 11.41 28.77 -4.58
CA SER A 702 12.27 27.99 -5.46
C SER A 702 13.60 27.61 -4.80
N ALA A 703 14.22 28.51 -4.06
CA ALA A 703 15.53 28.32 -3.46
C ALA A 703 15.75 29.19 -2.23
N VAL A 704 16.69 28.76 -1.38
CA VAL A 704 17.21 29.51 -0.25
C VAL A 704 18.74 29.45 -0.30
N VAL A 705 19.41 30.55 0.06
CA VAL A 705 20.81 30.62 0.32
C VAL A 705 21.04 31.56 1.49
N TYR A 706 22.07 31.31 2.29
CA TYR A 706 22.44 32.21 3.37
C TYR A 706 23.96 32.34 3.46
N THR A 707 24.41 33.42 4.08
CA THR A 707 25.86 33.67 4.34
C THR A 707 26.04 34.61 5.52
N ALA A 708 27.18 34.57 6.15
CA ALA A 708 27.58 35.61 7.11
C ALA A 708 27.56 36.99 6.44
N ILE A 709 27.13 38.03 7.15
CA ILE A 709 26.94 39.38 6.57
C ILE A 709 28.18 39.89 5.88
N GLU A 710 29.35 39.60 6.40
CA GLU A 710 30.65 40.03 5.83
C GLU A 710 30.90 39.46 4.41
N GLN A 711 30.35 38.30 4.11
CA GLN A 711 30.49 37.60 2.81
C GLN A 711 29.39 37.93 1.81
N LEU A 712 28.39 38.71 2.18
CA LEU A 712 27.21 39.01 1.35
C LEU A 712 27.53 39.60 -0.03
N PRO A 713 28.54 40.51 -0.18
CA PRO A 713 28.89 41.05 -1.49
C PRO A 713 29.37 39.98 -2.49
N ALA A 714 30.20 39.04 -2.01
CA ALA A 714 30.68 37.93 -2.85
C ALA A 714 29.54 37.02 -3.28
N LEU A 715 28.59 36.69 -2.37
CA LEU A 715 27.42 35.89 -2.67
C LEU A 715 26.49 36.56 -3.69
N ARG A 716 26.27 37.87 -3.63
CA ARG A 716 25.46 38.61 -4.60
C ARG A 716 26.01 38.47 -6.02
N ASN A 717 27.32 38.62 -6.18
CA ASN A 717 27.99 38.47 -7.48
C ASN A 717 27.79 37.03 -8.03
N GLN A 718 27.89 36.03 -7.16
CA GLN A 718 27.68 34.62 -7.55
C GLN A 718 26.21 34.33 -7.97
N ILE A 719 25.22 34.87 -7.25
CA ILE A 719 23.80 34.73 -7.56
C ILE A 719 23.45 35.43 -8.88
N GLU A 720 24.00 36.60 -9.12
CA GLU A 720 23.79 37.34 -10.39
C GLU A 720 24.37 36.56 -11.57
N ALA A 721 25.53 35.94 -11.42
CA ALA A 721 26.16 35.11 -12.43
C ALA A 721 25.32 33.83 -12.73
N THR A 722 24.87 33.12 -11.68
CA THR A 722 24.05 31.91 -11.81
C THR A 722 22.63 32.19 -12.33
N SER A 723 22.07 33.37 -12.06
CA SER A 723 20.74 33.74 -12.58
C SER A 723 20.77 34.02 -14.08
N LEU A 724 21.93 34.34 -14.66
CA LEU A 724 22.11 34.51 -16.11
C LEU A 724 22.26 33.17 -16.84
N GLU A 725 22.83 32.13 -16.21
CA GLU A 725 22.97 30.78 -16.79
C GLU A 725 21.65 29.98 -16.76
N ALA A 726 20.76 30.24 -15.80
CA ALA A 726 19.46 29.55 -15.69
C ALA A 726 18.36 30.10 -16.62
N ILE A 727 18.68 31.08 -17.47
CA ILE A 727 17.77 31.71 -18.44
C ILE A 727 18.16 31.33 -19.89
N GLY A 728 19.21 30.52 -20.09
CA GLY A 728 19.65 30.02 -21.41
C GLY A 728 18.96 28.74 -21.86
#